data_4056b667a50dd33a9a3c0713977527d7
#
_entry.id   4056b667a50dd33a9a3c0713977527d7
#
_cell.length_a   1.000
_cell.length_b   1.000
_cell.length_c   1.000
_cell.angle_alpha   90.00
_cell.angle_beta   90.00
_cell.angle_gamma   90.00
#
_symmetry.space_group_name_H-M   'P 1'
#
loop_
_entity.id
_entity.type
_entity.pdbx_description
1 polymer ?
#
loop_
_entity_poly.entity_id
_entity_poly.type
_entity_poly.pdbx_seq_one_letter_code
_entity_poly.pdbx_strand_id
1 'polypeptide(L)'
;MRKLFLLLCLIPLMSFAQLETDIESPTEDILTEAFVCEDVMMDDLLKMLALFSAYVVDDYQECEAPNSQGEKCGCFKGESTMNSNEAGVRTNADLSMICAFLVKYARPKDIALPSEVTYETLKKYAMESLTFAYSTHKANKLKTCADGRYWGSVSAKDNVWESSLWAMSVAYTAFFLWDDLSAKQREYIRRLLVAECQYELQRTIPTGFIGDTKAEENGWEADVLAVTLGLFPDDPLAPMWFNKMRLFAINSYSHKNDAKDESVIDPGYDLQRVMDLHIAPNLYDDYTLQNHNYFHTSYQNVVMQELGEAALALELFQVGGKKRQVWKTNALMHNCEVVFDRVLSWLALADGELAMPNGNDWSMFLYDQITSYSTLACFQRDPDALLLENLAYQQIKARQTTTENGTWLLRPDVQARRMGVQAHRIMMTYLMHLVKPTSGLVPTKWDAFRKRHSTAMLFPSQNIARAYTRERFTTFSWSEGLKSYTGYFTSDKVDKNKIVVPYRKNNTGNILGWYDVKDKKTDACPVGKGKFYFHGDGYVMNGEVNTNDSTLNNRFSLYSTPRNAFIYLDYVTANDSCQITAEKGGMLAISTDEFTKDERTLYYHEREPGGNEESIKVVQSDGEDMVLLNSDWVNIDNEIGIIGQNEKLIAFGDKSTENSIITTKLYPMYTDDIRTVSKGEIVGMRNLVYYANVSAIDMCLMSQRLCSLKSQLPEGWNGVIAPDSLGAYLFISNFDGQTTEDALEDVQYPLTKDDEDWEMWAPVFNVETYIADSHSTATFTLDRNRSFAQPINFFIKGDNVIAFSASETTAYVTARKNTTITMAVCVDNMEELVIKNVKLKAGQTVVVMAKNGDFVVV
;
A
#
# COMPACT_ATOMS: atom_id res chain seq x y z
N MET A 1 -40.06 -1.60 -43.02
CA MET A 1 -39.27 -2.03 -41.86
C MET A 1 -37.80 -1.58 -41.97
N ARG A 2 -37.50 -0.31 -42.18
CA ARG A 2 -36.15 0.28 -42.21
C ARG A 2 -36.11 1.73 -41.71
N LYS A 3 -37.13 2.17 -40.96
CA LYS A 3 -37.21 3.52 -40.38
C LYS A 3 -37.51 3.55 -38.87
N LEU A 4 -37.38 2.41 -38.18
CA LEU A 4 -37.62 2.35 -36.71
C LEU A 4 -36.36 2.00 -35.93
N PHE A 5 -35.17 1.93 -36.57
CA PHE A 5 -33.89 1.57 -35.92
C PHE A 5 -32.93 2.77 -35.75
N LEU A 6 -33.39 3.98 -36.08
CA LEU A 6 -32.57 5.20 -36.02
C LEU A 6 -33.05 6.20 -34.96
N LEU A 7 -33.95 5.83 -34.05
CA LEU A 7 -34.45 6.73 -33.00
C LEU A 7 -34.03 6.31 -31.58
N LEU A 8 -33.19 5.29 -31.44
CA LEU A 8 -32.68 4.80 -30.13
C LEU A 8 -31.19 5.08 -29.91
N CYS A 9 -30.55 5.83 -30.78
CA CYS A 9 -29.14 6.25 -30.62
C CYS A 9 -28.92 7.76 -30.47
N LEU A 10 -29.92 8.51 -30.05
CA LEU A 10 -29.82 9.93 -29.70
C LEU A 10 -30.39 10.16 -28.30
N ILE A 11 -29.85 9.44 -27.31
CA ILE A 11 -29.84 9.97 -25.93
C ILE A 11 -28.60 10.86 -25.93
N PRO A 12 -28.73 12.17 -25.70
CA PRO A 12 -27.55 13.01 -25.59
C PRO A 12 -26.70 12.52 -24.42
N LEU A 13 -25.44 12.31 -24.70
CA LEU A 13 -24.38 12.41 -23.71
C LEU A 13 -24.51 13.80 -23.07
N MET A 14 -25.40 13.95 -22.09
CA MET A 14 -25.30 15.07 -21.18
C MET A 14 -24.06 14.85 -20.32
N SER A 15 -23.13 15.71 -20.58
CA SER A 15 -21.88 15.85 -19.88
C SER A 15 -22.10 15.80 -18.37
N PHE A 16 -21.34 15.00 -17.68
CA PHE A 16 -21.15 15.00 -16.22
C PHE A 16 -20.44 16.28 -15.70
N ALA A 17 -20.61 17.38 -16.42
CA ALA A 17 -19.96 18.66 -16.14
C ALA A 17 -20.93 19.73 -15.62
N GLN A 18 -22.00 19.36 -14.90
CA GLN A 18 -22.85 20.34 -14.23
C GLN A 18 -23.54 19.74 -13.00
N LEU A 19 -22.76 19.37 -12.00
CA LEU A 19 -23.20 19.24 -10.59
C LEU A 19 -22.08 19.74 -9.66
N GLU A 20 -21.52 20.89 -10.03
CA GLU A 20 -20.84 21.78 -9.10
C GLU A 20 -21.87 22.84 -8.69
N THR A 21 -22.73 22.53 -7.73
CA THR A 21 -23.42 23.56 -6.96
C THR A 21 -23.62 23.04 -5.54
N ASP A 22 -22.88 23.66 -4.63
CA ASP A 22 -23.24 23.83 -3.23
C ASP A 22 -23.38 22.56 -2.38
N ILE A 23 -22.29 21.76 -2.31
CA ILE A 23 -21.94 21.15 -1.05
C ILE A 23 -20.96 22.13 -0.41
N GLU A 24 -21.38 22.88 0.56
CA GLU A 24 -20.52 23.55 1.50
C GLU A 24 -19.53 22.50 1.99
N SER A 25 -18.24 22.70 1.67
CA SER A 25 -17.17 21.85 2.18
C SER A 25 -17.28 21.87 3.69
N PRO A 26 -17.57 20.74 4.36
CA PRO A 26 -17.43 20.73 5.80
C PRO A 26 -15.94 20.91 6.08
N THR A 27 -15.64 22.08 6.61
CA THR A 27 -14.47 22.40 7.38
C THR A 27 -13.11 22.43 6.65
N GLU A 28 -12.75 23.63 6.20
CA GLU A 28 -11.36 24.05 5.99
C GLU A 28 -10.45 23.79 7.20
N ASP A 29 -11.02 23.48 8.38
CA ASP A 29 -10.31 23.55 9.65
C ASP A 29 -9.52 22.29 10.04
N ILE A 30 -9.94 21.08 9.65
CA ILE A 30 -9.31 19.85 10.13
C ILE A 30 -7.94 19.59 9.50
N LEU A 31 -7.72 19.98 8.24
CA LEU A 31 -6.43 19.76 7.57
C LEU A 31 -5.46 20.94 7.70
N THR A 32 -5.96 22.15 7.93
CA THR A 32 -5.10 23.29 8.24
C THR A 32 -4.50 23.20 9.64
N GLU A 33 -5.15 22.56 10.58
CA GLU A 33 -4.58 22.26 11.91
C GLU A 33 -3.61 21.07 11.88
N ALA A 34 -3.77 20.13 10.94
CA ALA A 34 -2.91 18.95 10.82
C ALA A 34 -1.69 19.16 9.93
N PHE A 35 -1.72 20.12 8.99
CA PHE A 35 -0.60 20.40 8.12
C PHE A 35 0.49 21.23 8.83
N VAL A 36 1.68 20.62 8.95
CA VAL A 36 2.85 21.28 9.55
C VAL A 36 3.55 22.09 8.47
N CYS A 37 3.76 23.40 8.72
CA CYS A 37 4.44 24.25 7.76
C CYS A 37 5.91 23.87 7.57
N GLU A 38 6.47 24.22 6.40
CA GLU A 38 7.83 23.86 5.97
C GLU A 38 8.90 24.18 7.02
N ASP A 39 8.87 25.39 7.62
CA ASP A 39 9.88 25.80 8.59
C ASP A 39 9.87 24.90 9.85
N VAL A 40 8.69 24.51 10.33
CA VAL A 40 8.54 23.62 11.49
C VAL A 40 8.99 22.20 11.14
N MET A 41 8.59 21.69 9.99
CA MET A 41 9.04 20.39 9.50
C MET A 41 10.57 20.34 9.38
N MET A 42 11.18 21.37 8.80
CA MET A 42 12.63 21.47 8.65
C MET A 42 13.37 21.46 10.00
N ASP A 43 12.84 22.18 10.99
CA ASP A 43 13.39 22.16 12.34
C ASP A 43 13.23 20.80 13.02
N ASP A 44 12.10 20.14 12.83
CA ASP A 44 11.85 18.80 13.37
C ASP A 44 12.75 17.76 12.74
N LEU A 45 12.97 17.79 11.43
CA LEU A 45 13.90 16.87 10.74
C LEU A 45 15.33 16.99 11.32
N LEU A 46 15.80 18.22 11.60
CA LEU A 46 17.10 18.40 12.26
C LEU A 46 17.12 17.83 13.68
N LYS A 47 16.06 18.06 14.48
CA LYS A 47 15.94 17.52 15.83
C LYS A 47 15.87 16.00 15.83
N MET A 48 15.15 15.40 14.87
CA MET A 48 15.07 13.97 14.73
C MET A 48 16.44 13.33 14.46
N LEU A 49 17.22 13.92 13.55
CA LEU A 49 18.59 13.47 13.27
C LEU A 49 19.54 13.74 14.45
N ALA A 50 19.34 14.84 15.18
CA ALA A 50 20.09 15.11 16.40
C ALA A 50 19.84 14.06 17.48
N LEU A 51 18.60 13.65 17.71
CA LEU A 51 18.26 12.55 18.63
C LEU A 51 18.86 11.21 18.18
N PHE A 52 18.83 10.92 16.88
CA PHE A 52 19.44 9.72 16.31
C PHE A 52 20.96 9.64 16.52
N SER A 53 21.62 10.77 16.78
CA SER A 53 23.08 10.80 17.02
C SER A 53 23.53 9.98 18.24
N ALA A 54 22.66 9.71 19.22
CA ALA A 54 22.96 8.81 20.34
C ALA A 54 23.28 7.39 19.84
N TYR A 55 22.41 6.85 18.95
CA TYR A 55 22.65 5.56 18.30
C TYR A 55 23.94 5.56 17.49
N VAL A 56 24.19 6.63 16.71
CA VAL A 56 25.38 6.74 15.83
C VAL A 56 26.67 6.71 16.64
N VAL A 57 26.73 7.42 17.77
CA VAL A 57 27.93 7.45 18.62
C VAL A 57 28.22 6.09 19.25
N ASP A 58 27.20 5.35 19.60
CA ASP A 58 27.32 4.02 20.20
C ASP A 58 27.80 2.95 19.20
N ASP A 59 27.50 3.16 17.92
CA ASP A 59 27.90 2.24 16.83
C ASP A 59 29.36 2.46 16.35
N TYR A 60 30.01 3.57 16.72
CA TYR A 60 31.33 3.91 16.24
C TYR A 60 32.46 3.06 16.86
N GLN A 61 33.45 2.73 16.02
CA GLN A 61 34.66 2.02 16.42
C GLN A 61 35.92 2.64 15.75
N GLU A 62 36.92 2.97 16.55
CA GLU A 62 38.24 3.42 16.05
C GLU A 62 39.02 2.21 15.47
N CYS A 63 39.71 2.39 14.35
CA CYS A 63 40.60 1.37 13.81
C CYS A 63 41.87 1.23 14.65
N GLU A 64 42.36 0.00 14.87
CA GLU A 64 43.60 -0.27 15.61
C GLU A 64 44.85 0.42 15.04
N ALA A 65 44.86 0.62 13.72
CA ALA A 65 45.99 1.25 13.05
C ALA A 65 45.53 2.30 12.02
N PRO A 66 46.28 3.40 11.86
CA PRO A 66 46.04 4.38 10.81
C PRO A 66 46.21 3.77 9.42
N ASN A 67 45.88 4.55 8.37
CA ASN A 67 46.19 4.18 6.99
C ASN A 67 47.71 4.30 6.71
N SER A 68 48.18 3.90 5.53
CA SER A 68 49.58 3.97 5.13
C SER A 68 50.19 5.40 5.06
N GLN A 69 49.34 6.43 5.21
CA GLN A 69 49.77 7.82 5.26
C GLN A 69 49.81 8.38 6.69
N GLY A 70 49.55 7.55 7.71
CA GLY A 70 49.48 7.92 9.11
C GLY A 70 48.20 8.62 9.52
N GLU A 71 47.16 8.64 8.69
CA GLU A 71 45.87 9.24 9.01
C GLU A 71 45.01 8.28 9.83
N LYS A 72 44.42 8.79 10.91
CA LYS A 72 43.50 8.00 11.73
C LYS A 72 42.26 7.56 10.97
N CYS A 73 41.84 6.35 11.20
CA CYS A 73 40.65 5.77 10.64
C CYS A 73 39.70 5.26 11.74
N GLY A 74 38.44 5.27 11.47
CA GLY A 74 37.42 4.62 12.26
C GLY A 74 36.26 4.21 11.34
N CYS A 75 35.33 3.42 11.84
CA CYS A 75 34.12 3.09 11.12
C CYS A 75 32.99 2.78 12.09
N PHE A 76 31.81 2.73 11.56
CA PHE A 76 30.62 2.26 12.29
C PHE A 76 30.52 0.75 12.18
N LYS A 77 30.18 0.08 13.29
CA LYS A 77 30.14 -1.39 13.40
C LYS A 77 29.12 -1.99 12.43
N GLY A 78 27.92 -1.45 12.44
CA GLY A 78 26.86 -1.96 11.61
C GLY A 78 26.66 -3.45 11.74
N GLU A 79 26.36 -4.11 10.61
CA GLU A 79 26.17 -5.56 10.54
C GLU A 79 27.47 -6.32 10.26
N SER A 80 28.45 -5.65 9.69
CA SER A 80 29.69 -6.25 9.23
C SER A 80 30.83 -5.25 9.31
N THR A 81 31.28 -5.05 10.51
CA THR A 81 32.32 -4.07 10.86
C THR A 81 33.50 -4.11 9.87
N MET A 82 33.76 -2.99 9.21
CA MET A 82 34.93 -2.78 8.34
C MET A 82 35.07 -3.74 7.12
N ASN A 83 34.12 -4.61 6.83
CA ASN A 83 34.19 -5.46 5.64
C ASN A 83 33.97 -4.68 4.34
N SER A 84 34.44 -5.23 3.21
CA SER A 84 34.40 -4.60 1.89
C SER A 84 33.06 -4.75 1.16
N ASN A 85 32.05 -5.26 1.83
CA ASN A 85 30.71 -5.51 1.29
C ASN A 85 29.70 -4.42 1.69
N GLU A 86 28.48 -4.55 1.20
CA GLU A 86 27.38 -3.64 1.52
C GLU A 86 27.18 -3.45 3.02
N ALA A 87 27.14 -4.54 3.78
CA ALA A 87 26.90 -4.49 5.24
C ALA A 87 27.99 -3.70 6.01
N GLY A 88 29.22 -3.65 5.51
CA GLY A 88 30.30 -2.87 6.11
C GLY A 88 30.38 -1.43 5.56
N VAL A 89 30.50 -1.29 4.24
CA VAL A 89 30.80 0.01 3.63
C VAL A 89 29.58 0.94 3.61
N ARG A 90 28.40 0.44 3.25
CA ARG A 90 27.18 1.25 3.15
C ARG A 90 26.81 1.85 4.49
N THR A 91 26.74 1.02 5.54
CA THR A 91 26.41 1.51 6.90
C THR A 91 27.41 2.57 7.36
N ASN A 92 28.71 2.32 7.13
CA ASN A 92 29.76 3.28 7.46
C ASN A 92 29.57 4.62 6.72
N ALA A 93 29.29 4.58 5.43
CA ALA A 93 29.12 5.78 4.60
C ALA A 93 27.90 6.59 5.04
N ASP A 94 26.74 5.94 5.25
CA ASP A 94 25.50 6.59 5.66
C ASP A 94 25.62 7.26 7.04
N LEU A 95 26.14 6.54 8.04
CA LEU A 95 26.29 7.11 9.40
C LEU A 95 27.36 8.21 9.48
N SER A 96 28.44 8.08 8.70
CA SER A 96 29.43 9.15 8.52
C SER A 96 28.80 10.41 7.93
N MET A 97 27.95 10.26 6.95
CA MET A 97 27.23 11.35 6.29
C MET A 97 26.30 12.07 7.26
N ILE A 98 25.56 11.35 8.09
CA ILE A 98 24.69 11.94 9.12
C ILE A 98 25.50 12.75 10.14
N CYS A 99 26.64 12.23 10.62
CA CYS A 99 27.53 12.96 11.52
C CYS A 99 28.00 14.29 10.90
N ALA A 100 28.47 14.26 9.66
CA ALA A 100 28.94 15.44 8.95
C ALA A 100 27.82 16.45 8.68
N PHE A 101 26.62 15.95 8.34
CA PHE A 101 25.43 16.77 8.16
C PHE A 101 25.07 17.57 9.42
N LEU A 102 25.00 16.89 10.57
CA LEU A 102 24.68 17.55 11.84
C LEU A 102 25.70 18.65 12.20
N VAL A 103 26.98 18.40 11.96
CA VAL A 103 28.02 19.41 12.16
C VAL A 103 27.82 20.63 11.24
N LYS A 104 27.38 20.39 10.00
CA LYS A 104 27.21 21.48 9.01
C LYS A 104 25.93 22.28 9.20
N TYR A 105 24.80 21.63 9.51
CA TYR A 105 23.48 22.27 9.49
C TYR A 105 22.80 22.39 10.85
N ALA A 106 23.01 21.46 11.78
CA ALA A 106 22.40 21.51 13.11
C ALA A 106 23.21 22.39 14.09
N ARG A 107 24.54 22.28 14.08
CA ARG A 107 25.43 23.09 14.94
C ARG A 107 25.22 24.61 14.81
N PRO A 108 25.15 25.20 13.58
CA PRO A 108 24.93 26.65 13.44
C PRO A 108 23.58 27.14 13.92
N LYS A 109 22.61 26.24 14.09
CA LYS A 109 21.28 26.52 14.63
C LYS A 109 21.13 26.16 16.11
N ASP A 110 22.25 25.85 16.78
CA ASP A 110 22.28 25.44 18.20
C ASP A 110 21.30 24.34 18.57
N ILE A 111 21.08 23.38 17.64
CA ILE A 111 20.21 22.21 17.90
C ILE A 111 20.84 21.38 19.03
N ALA A 112 20.04 21.08 20.06
CA ALA A 112 20.50 20.27 21.19
C ALA A 112 20.76 18.83 20.77
N LEU A 113 21.87 18.26 21.23
CA LEU A 113 22.23 16.87 21.08
C LEU A 113 21.94 16.11 22.38
N PRO A 114 21.80 14.78 22.36
CA PRO A 114 21.81 13.96 23.57
C PRO A 114 23.04 14.26 24.46
N SER A 115 22.90 14.08 25.77
CA SER A 115 23.90 14.52 26.76
C SER A 115 25.30 13.92 26.57
N GLU A 116 25.37 12.72 26.01
CA GLU A 116 26.59 11.95 25.73
C GLU A 116 27.25 12.31 24.39
N VAL A 117 26.59 13.12 23.55
CA VAL A 117 27.04 13.46 22.21
C VAL A 117 27.49 14.91 22.12
N THR A 118 28.60 15.16 21.45
CA THR A 118 29.07 16.52 21.11
C THR A 118 29.31 16.68 19.63
N TYR A 119 29.19 17.91 19.11
CA TYR A 119 29.51 18.22 17.70
C TYR A 119 30.98 17.93 17.35
N GLU A 120 31.88 18.03 18.31
CA GLU A 120 33.30 17.68 18.16
C GLU A 120 33.46 16.17 17.96
N THR A 121 32.74 15.36 18.74
CA THR A 121 32.71 13.91 18.58
C THR A 121 32.14 13.52 17.21
N LEU A 122 31.00 14.10 16.81
CA LEU A 122 30.43 13.84 15.51
C LEU A 122 31.38 14.21 14.36
N LYS A 123 32.05 15.35 14.47
CA LYS A 123 33.06 15.78 13.48
C LYS A 123 34.23 14.82 13.40
N LYS A 124 34.76 14.38 14.56
CA LYS A 124 35.83 13.38 14.62
C LYS A 124 35.39 12.09 13.90
N TYR A 125 34.22 11.57 14.25
CA TYR A 125 33.74 10.30 13.70
C TYR A 125 33.49 10.38 12.18
N ALA A 126 32.91 11.47 11.71
CA ALA A 126 32.74 11.70 10.28
C ALA A 126 34.08 11.75 9.54
N MET A 127 35.07 12.48 10.08
CA MET A 127 36.41 12.59 9.47
C MET A 127 37.15 11.25 9.44
N GLU A 128 37.16 10.49 10.53
CA GLU A 128 37.85 9.21 10.63
C GLU A 128 37.17 8.14 9.78
N SER A 129 35.83 8.14 9.67
CA SER A 129 35.05 7.25 8.81
C SER A 129 35.21 7.59 7.32
N LEU A 130 35.26 8.87 6.98
CA LEU A 130 35.56 9.31 5.61
C LEU A 130 36.99 8.90 5.22
N THR A 131 37.95 9.03 6.17
CA THR A 131 39.33 8.59 5.98
C THR A 131 39.40 7.08 5.75
N PHE A 132 38.63 6.27 6.50
CA PHE A 132 38.51 4.84 6.28
C PHE A 132 37.96 4.54 4.87
N ALA A 133 36.82 5.19 4.50
CA ALA A 133 36.15 4.96 3.23
C ALA A 133 37.08 5.20 2.02
N TYR A 134 37.74 6.38 1.93
CA TYR A 134 38.62 6.61 0.79
C TYR A 134 39.91 5.78 0.84
N SER A 135 40.40 5.43 2.04
CA SER A 135 41.63 4.63 2.19
C SER A 135 41.45 3.18 1.75
N THR A 136 40.28 2.62 1.97
CA THR A 136 39.95 1.22 1.67
C THR A 136 39.36 1.02 0.27
N HIS A 137 39.16 2.11 -0.49
CA HIS A 137 38.71 2.03 -1.86
C HIS A 137 39.81 1.54 -2.83
N LYS A 138 39.41 0.76 -3.85
CA LYS A 138 40.30 0.21 -4.89
C LYS A 138 41.17 1.26 -5.61
N ALA A 139 40.70 2.49 -5.74
CA ALA A 139 41.43 3.58 -6.38
C ALA A 139 42.61 4.09 -5.55
N ASN A 140 42.57 3.98 -4.23
CA ASN A 140 43.57 4.54 -3.33
C ASN A 140 44.44 3.47 -2.64
N LYS A 141 43.86 2.37 -2.16
CA LYS A 141 44.59 1.22 -1.57
C LYS A 141 45.54 1.60 -0.43
N LEU A 142 45.11 2.52 0.44
CA LEU A 142 45.95 2.98 1.54
C LEU A 142 45.80 2.12 2.81
N LYS A 143 44.72 1.36 2.90
CA LYS A 143 44.37 0.42 3.95
C LYS A 143 43.42 -0.63 3.39
N THR A 144 43.47 -1.86 3.88
CA THR A 144 42.45 -2.89 3.55
C THR A 144 41.29 -2.81 4.50
N CYS A 145 40.12 -3.27 4.05
CA CYS A 145 39.03 -3.61 4.95
C CYS A 145 39.41 -4.81 5.84
N ALA A 146 38.58 -5.11 6.86
CA ALA A 146 38.86 -6.18 7.82
C ALA A 146 38.93 -7.56 7.16
N ASP A 147 38.19 -7.79 6.06
CA ASP A 147 38.24 -8.99 5.24
C ASP A 147 39.46 -9.07 4.31
N GLY A 148 40.42 -8.14 4.44
CA GLY A 148 41.66 -8.07 3.64
C GLY A 148 41.49 -7.59 2.20
N ARG A 149 40.28 -7.11 1.84
CA ARG A 149 39.89 -6.64 0.50
C ARG A 149 39.81 -5.12 0.42
N TYR A 150 39.62 -4.63 -0.80
CA TYR A 150 39.27 -3.24 -1.10
C TYR A 150 37.86 -3.20 -1.68
N TRP A 151 37.08 -2.19 -1.32
CA TRP A 151 35.74 -1.98 -1.86
C TRP A 151 35.76 -1.11 -3.13
N GLY A 152 34.61 -1.03 -3.79
CA GLY A 152 34.34 -0.14 -4.91
C GLY A 152 34.61 -0.73 -6.28
N SER A 153 34.37 0.06 -7.32
CA SER A 153 34.52 -0.28 -8.71
C SER A 153 35.48 0.67 -9.41
N VAL A 154 36.41 0.14 -10.19
CA VAL A 154 37.41 0.92 -10.98
C VAL A 154 37.38 0.53 -12.44
N SER A 155 36.72 -0.56 -12.82
CA SER A 155 36.60 -1.05 -14.17
C SER A 155 35.38 -1.94 -14.34
N ALA A 156 34.91 -2.11 -15.57
CA ALA A 156 33.79 -2.97 -15.92
C ALA A 156 33.91 -4.45 -15.46
N LYS A 157 35.09 -4.86 -15.01
CA LYS A 157 35.34 -6.21 -14.49
C LYS A 157 34.98 -6.38 -13.03
N ASP A 158 34.79 -5.29 -12.31
CA ASP A 158 34.53 -5.33 -10.85
C ASP A 158 33.14 -5.85 -10.51
N ASN A 159 32.14 -5.54 -11.31
CA ASN A 159 30.75 -5.97 -11.15
C ASN A 159 30.18 -5.73 -9.73
N VAL A 160 30.52 -4.60 -9.14
CA VAL A 160 29.99 -4.15 -7.84
C VAL A 160 29.13 -2.92 -8.07
N TRP A 161 27.98 -3.13 -8.66
CA TRP A 161 27.06 -2.06 -9.05
C TRP A 161 26.56 -1.21 -7.85
N GLU A 162 26.45 -1.82 -6.68
CA GLU A 162 26.02 -1.12 -5.45
C GLU A 162 27.06 -0.10 -4.93
N SER A 163 28.31 -0.15 -5.38
CA SER A 163 29.36 0.74 -4.89
C SER A 163 29.13 2.20 -5.27
N SER A 164 28.38 2.47 -6.33
CA SER A 164 27.92 3.80 -6.72
C SER A 164 27.16 4.49 -5.58
N LEU A 165 26.21 3.76 -4.97
CA LEU A 165 25.39 4.22 -3.86
C LEU A 165 26.24 4.56 -2.61
N TRP A 166 27.25 3.71 -2.29
CA TRP A 166 28.13 3.96 -1.15
C TRP A 166 29.05 5.17 -1.41
N ALA A 167 29.52 5.31 -2.65
CA ALA A 167 30.34 6.43 -3.07
C ALA A 167 29.57 7.76 -3.04
N MET A 168 28.28 7.74 -3.32
CA MET A 168 27.40 8.90 -3.19
C MET A 168 27.36 9.40 -1.75
N SER A 169 27.13 8.54 -0.75
CA SER A 169 27.15 8.91 0.67
C SER A 169 28.53 9.43 1.11
N VAL A 170 29.63 8.86 0.59
CA VAL A 170 31.00 9.38 0.82
C VAL A 170 31.16 10.78 0.24
N ALA A 171 30.60 11.06 -0.95
CA ALA A 171 30.65 12.39 -1.57
C ALA A 171 29.90 13.44 -0.74
N TYR A 172 28.70 13.11 -0.22
CA TYR A 172 27.96 14.02 0.68
C TYR A 172 28.73 14.28 1.98
N THR A 173 29.33 13.25 2.60
CA THR A 173 30.20 13.43 3.77
C THR A 173 31.36 14.39 3.45
N ALA A 174 32.04 14.20 2.32
CA ALA A 174 33.12 15.08 1.88
C ALA A 174 32.65 16.51 1.62
N PHE A 175 31.46 16.69 1.01
CA PHE A 175 30.86 18.00 0.79
C PHE A 175 30.59 18.74 2.10
N PHE A 176 30.03 18.07 3.10
CA PHE A 176 29.74 18.70 4.39
C PHE A 176 31.01 19.12 5.14
N LEU A 177 32.08 18.35 5.00
CA LEU A 177 33.38 18.61 5.65
C LEU A 177 34.41 19.30 4.73
N TRP A 178 33.98 19.78 3.56
CA TRP A 178 34.89 20.24 2.49
C TRP A 178 35.98 21.21 2.94
N ASP A 179 35.63 22.18 3.77
CA ASP A 179 36.53 23.19 4.24
C ASP A 179 37.55 22.66 5.27
N ASP A 180 37.25 21.58 5.94
CA ASP A 180 38.12 20.90 6.89
C ASP A 180 39.09 19.89 6.24
N LEU A 181 38.82 19.51 4.97
CA LEU A 181 39.66 18.57 4.25
C LEU A 181 40.91 19.21 3.69
N SER A 182 42.07 18.56 3.88
CA SER A 182 43.33 18.94 3.20
C SER A 182 43.22 18.72 1.69
N ALA A 183 44.06 19.40 0.92
CA ALA A 183 44.14 19.19 -0.53
C ALA A 183 44.41 17.72 -0.92
N LYS A 184 45.18 17.01 -0.08
CA LYS A 184 45.53 15.60 -0.28
C LYS A 184 44.30 14.69 -0.07
N GLN A 185 43.50 14.95 0.96
CA GLN A 185 42.27 14.22 1.23
C GLN A 185 41.22 14.44 0.12
N ARG A 186 41.03 15.68 -0.31
CA ARG A 186 40.17 16.00 -1.46
C ARG A 186 40.61 15.28 -2.73
N GLU A 187 41.92 15.10 -2.96
CA GLU A 187 42.44 14.34 -4.10
C GLU A 187 42.15 12.82 -3.96
N TYR A 188 42.22 12.23 -2.76
CA TYR A 188 41.83 10.84 -2.55
C TYR A 188 40.34 10.61 -2.78
N ILE A 189 39.51 11.54 -2.33
CA ILE A 189 38.06 11.52 -2.58
C ILE A 189 37.78 11.66 -4.08
N ARG A 190 38.46 12.59 -4.76
CA ARG A 190 38.35 12.74 -6.21
C ARG A 190 38.71 11.47 -6.94
N ARG A 191 39.79 10.79 -6.58
CA ARG A 191 40.21 9.52 -7.20
C ARG A 191 39.16 8.44 -7.02
N LEU A 192 38.55 8.35 -5.83
CA LEU A 192 37.47 7.41 -5.54
C LEU A 192 36.30 7.67 -6.49
N LEU A 193 35.76 8.89 -6.49
CA LEU A 193 34.57 9.25 -7.27
C LEU A 193 34.81 9.13 -8.79
N VAL A 194 35.98 9.57 -9.28
CA VAL A 194 36.34 9.41 -10.69
C VAL A 194 36.46 7.94 -11.07
N ALA A 195 36.94 7.06 -10.18
CA ALA A 195 37.03 5.63 -10.46
C ALA A 195 35.65 4.98 -10.58
N GLU A 196 34.72 5.31 -9.67
CA GLU A 196 33.32 4.87 -9.76
C GLU A 196 32.66 5.40 -11.04
N CYS A 197 32.82 6.68 -11.37
CA CYS A 197 32.33 7.23 -12.65
C CYS A 197 32.96 6.56 -13.88
N GLN A 198 34.22 6.15 -13.84
CA GLN A 198 34.86 5.41 -14.93
C GLN A 198 34.26 4.01 -15.12
N TYR A 199 33.88 3.37 -14.02
CA TYR A 199 33.14 2.12 -14.08
C TYR A 199 31.79 2.34 -14.77
N GLU A 200 31.03 3.37 -14.38
CA GLU A 200 29.73 3.68 -14.97
C GLU A 200 29.81 4.09 -16.44
N LEU A 201 30.86 4.81 -16.85
CA LEU A 201 31.06 5.12 -18.27
C LEU A 201 31.22 3.87 -19.14
N GLN A 202 31.80 2.79 -18.59
CA GLN A 202 32.01 1.53 -19.30
C GLN A 202 30.85 0.57 -19.19
N ARG A 203 29.94 0.77 -18.25
CA ARG A 203 28.79 -0.09 -18.03
C ARG A 203 27.73 0.11 -19.11
N THR A 204 27.15 -0.97 -19.59
CA THR A 204 25.94 -0.91 -20.43
C THR A 204 24.77 -0.51 -19.57
N ILE A 205 23.80 0.21 -20.15
CA ILE A 205 22.57 0.58 -19.44
C ILE A 205 21.79 -0.69 -19.09
N PRO A 206 21.52 -0.96 -17.81
CA PRO A 206 20.69 -2.09 -17.40
C PRO A 206 19.26 -1.93 -17.92
N THR A 207 18.68 -3.02 -18.40
CA THR A 207 17.30 -3.05 -18.91
C THR A 207 16.59 -4.33 -18.50
N GLY A 208 15.30 -4.24 -18.20
CA GLY A 208 14.45 -5.36 -17.86
C GLY A 208 13.35 -4.97 -16.89
N PHE A 209 12.20 -5.65 -16.95
CA PHE A 209 11.07 -5.37 -16.07
C PHE A 209 10.38 -6.64 -15.56
N ILE A 210 10.56 -7.79 -16.21
CA ILE A 210 9.93 -9.04 -15.78
C ILE A 210 10.67 -9.63 -14.59
N GLY A 211 10.03 -9.66 -13.43
CA GLY A 211 10.54 -10.24 -12.20
C GLY A 211 11.65 -9.45 -11.51
N ASP A 212 12.42 -8.68 -12.26
CA ASP A 212 13.58 -7.93 -11.77
C ASP A 212 13.79 -6.68 -12.62
N THR A 213 13.15 -5.59 -12.24
CA THR A 213 13.31 -4.31 -12.93
C THR A 213 14.76 -3.82 -12.83
N LYS A 214 15.17 -3.06 -13.81
CA LYS A 214 16.46 -2.36 -13.80
C LYS A 214 16.30 -0.84 -13.62
N ALA A 215 15.13 -0.43 -13.20
CA ALA A 215 14.81 0.97 -12.98
C ALA A 215 15.66 1.58 -11.85
N GLU A 216 15.74 0.88 -10.71
CA GLU A 216 16.50 1.33 -9.55
C GLU A 216 18.00 1.33 -9.79
N GLU A 217 18.55 0.30 -10.48
CA GLU A 217 19.97 0.29 -10.82
C GLU A 217 20.34 1.53 -11.62
N ASN A 218 19.53 1.91 -12.62
CA ASN A 218 19.78 3.13 -13.38
C ASN A 218 19.70 4.40 -12.51
N GLY A 219 18.81 4.46 -11.51
CA GLY A 219 18.73 5.56 -10.55
C GLY A 219 20.02 5.70 -9.75
N TRP A 220 20.47 4.62 -9.12
CA TRP A 220 21.70 4.60 -8.33
C TRP A 220 22.95 4.96 -9.12
N GLU A 221 23.05 4.50 -10.37
CA GLU A 221 24.20 4.82 -11.23
C GLU A 221 24.19 6.30 -11.65
N ALA A 222 23.01 6.92 -11.72
CA ALA A 222 22.92 8.35 -11.97
C ALA A 222 23.44 9.19 -10.80
N ASP A 223 23.26 8.72 -9.55
CA ASP A 223 23.66 9.45 -8.34
C ASP A 223 25.16 9.71 -8.23
N VAL A 224 25.99 8.67 -8.39
CA VAL A 224 27.44 8.84 -8.29
C VAL A 224 27.99 9.79 -9.35
N LEU A 225 27.38 9.79 -10.55
CA LEU A 225 27.72 10.76 -11.60
C LEU A 225 27.31 12.17 -11.20
N ALA A 226 26.12 12.34 -10.60
CA ALA A 226 25.60 13.64 -10.17
C ALA A 226 26.44 14.25 -9.05
N VAL A 227 26.77 13.50 -7.99
CA VAL A 227 27.63 14.00 -6.90
C VAL A 227 29.04 14.34 -7.36
N THR A 228 29.58 13.55 -8.31
CA THR A 228 30.89 13.83 -8.89
C THR A 228 30.89 15.09 -9.74
N LEU A 229 29.85 15.30 -10.57
CA LEU A 229 29.62 16.54 -11.31
C LEU A 229 29.47 17.74 -10.37
N GLY A 230 28.77 17.58 -9.25
CA GLY A 230 28.59 18.63 -8.27
C GLY A 230 29.90 19.05 -7.60
N LEU A 231 30.75 18.10 -7.19
CA LEU A 231 32.03 18.37 -6.54
C LEU A 231 33.13 18.82 -7.52
N PHE A 232 33.17 18.26 -8.73
CA PHE A 232 34.19 18.47 -9.74
C PHE A 232 33.62 18.90 -11.10
N PRO A 233 32.79 19.95 -11.18
CA PRO A 233 32.06 20.31 -12.40
C PRO A 233 32.93 20.74 -13.58
N ASP A 234 34.17 21.13 -13.33
CA ASP A 234 35.13 21.58 -14.34
C ASP A 234 36.17 20.49 -14.71
N ASP A 235 35.94 19.23 -14.24
CA ASP A 235 36.79 18.12 -14.63
C ASP A 235 36.67 17.87 -16.14
N PRO A 236 37.78 17.54 -16.84
CA PRO A 236 37.73 17.26 -18.28
C PRO A 236 36.76 16.15 -18.68
N LEU A 237 36.40 15.23 -17.77
CA LEU A 237 35.45 14.14 -18.00
C LEU A 237 34.01 14.53 -17.65
N ALA A 238 33.76 15.68 -17.07
CA ALA A 238 32.42 16.11 -16.65
C ALA A 238 31.36 16.05 -17.75
N PRO A 239 31.64 16.45 -19.02
CA PRO A 239 30.64 16.26 -20.08
C PRO A 239 30.28 14.80 -20.36
N MET A 240 31.21 13.89 -20.19
CA MET A 240 30.96 12.42 -20.35
C MET A 240 30.10 11.89 -19.21
N TRP A 241 30.38 12.30 -17.96
CA TRP A 241 29.60 11.94 -16.78
C TRP A 241 28.17 12.46 -16.91
N PHE A 242 27.99 13.72 -17.34
CA PHE A 242 26.70 14.35 -17.53
C PHE A 242 25.85 13.63 -18.58
N ASN A 243 26.42 13.30 -19.73
CA ASN A 243 25.70 12.57 -20.77
C ASN A 243 25.35 11.15 -20.33
N LYS A 244 26.23 10.47 -19.59
CA LYS A 244 25.96 9.14 -19.07
C LYS A 244 24.88 9.16 -17.99
N MET A 245 24.91 10.16 -17.10
CA MET A 245 23.87 10.38 -16.09
C MET A 245 22.49 10.57 -16.74
N ARG A 246 22.38 11.40 -17.80
CA ARG A 246 21.12 11.60 -18.54
C ARG A 246 20.64 10.29 -19.17
N LEU A 247 21.57 9.49 -19.68
CA LEU A 247 21.24 8.19 -20.26
C LEU A 247 20.69 7.22 -19.20
N PHE A 248 21.30 7.13 -18.02
CA PHE A 248 20.77 6.37 -16.90
C PHE A 248 19.41 6.89 -16.44
N ALA A 249 19.26 8.20 -16.26
CA ALA A 249 18.04 8.83 -15.78
C ALA A 249 16.82 8.55 -16.69
N ILE A 250 16.98 8.70 -18.03
CA ILE A 250 15.90 8.37 -18.98
C ILE A 250 15.54 6.88 -18.92
N ASN A 251 16.52 6.02 -18.67
CA ASN A 251 16.29 4.58 -18.59
C ASN A 251 15.97 4.05 -17.19
N SER A 252 15.77 4.93 -16.21
CA SER A 252 15.25 4.56 -14.89
C SER A 252 13.76 4.23 -14.98
N TYR A 253 12.88 5.19 -15.01
CA TYR A 253 11.46 4.98 -15.24
C TYR A 253 11.10 4.89 -16.73
N SER A 254 11.91 4.17 -17.51
CA SER A 254 11.67 4.04 -18.94
C SER A 254 10.42 3.21 -19.25
N HIS A 255 9.59 3.72 -20.15
CA HIS A 255 8.37 3.10 -20.59
C HIS A 255 8.38 2.86 -22.10
N LYS A 256 7.61 1.90 -22.60
CA LYS A 256 7.55 1.60 -24.05
C LYS A 256 7.21 2.79 -24.94
N ASN A 257 6.49 3.79 -24.42
CA ASN A 257 6.12 4.99 -25.15
C ASN A 257 7.32 5.91 -25.42
N ASP A 258 8.36 5.84 -24.58
CA ASP A 258 9.56 6.68 -24.69
C ASP A 258 10.31 6.43 -26.01
N ALA A 259 10.17 5.22 -26.58
CA ALA A 259 10.71 4.89 -27.89
C ALA A 259 10.17 5.76 -29.06
N LYS A 260 9.11 6.53 -28.80
CA LYS A 260 8.45 7.42 -29.78
C LYS A 260 8.34 8.86 -29.27
N ASP A 261 8.91 9.15 -28.12
CA ASP A 261 8.82 10.49 -27.53
C ASP A 261 9.87 11.40 -28.17
N GLU A 262 9.38 12.35 -28.98
CA GLU A 262 10.21 13.35 -29.66
C GLU A 262 10.53 14.60 -28.80
N SER A 263 10.14 14.61 -27.54
CA SER A 263 10.41 15.71 -26.62
C SER A 263 11.91 15.89 -26.44
N VAL A 264 12.39 17.12 -26.61
CA VAL A 264 13.78 17.48 -26.35
C VAL A 264 13.98 17.62 -24.84
N ILE A 265 14.95 16.88 -24.30
CA ILE A 265 15.17 16.78 -22.84
C ILE A 265 15.67 18.12 -22.29
N ASP A 266 16.75 18.61 -22.84
CA ASP A 266 17.42 19.84 -22.37
C ASP A 266 17.69 20.82 -23.52
N PRO A 267 16.70 21.61 -23.98
CA PRO A 267 16.86 22.49 -25.14
C PRO A 267 17.98 23.53 -25.02
N GLY A 268 18.40 23.85 -23.79
CA GLY A 268 19.52 24.75 -23.53
C GLY A 268 20.91 24.12 -23.60
N TYR A 269 21.00 22.80 -23.65
CA TYR A 269 22.26 22.06 -23.71
C TYR A 269 22.48 21.40 -25.06
N ASP A 270 21.53 20.60 -25.52
CA ASP A 270 21.57 19.93 -26.84
C ASP A 270 20.13 19.68 -27.36
N LEU A 271 20.01 19.00 -28.50
CA LEU A 271 18.72 18.66 -29.10
C LEU A 271 18.37 17.17 -28.95
N GLN A 272 18.99 16.44 -27.98
CA GLN A 272 18.65 15.06 -27.74
C GLN A 272 17.23 14.93 -27.22
N ARG A 273 16.47 14.02 -27.83
CA ARG A 273 15.09 13.70 -27.46
C ARG A 273 15.07 12.51 -26.52
N VAL A 274 13.96 12.29 -25.83
CA VAL A 274 13.75 11.09 -25.01
C VAL A 274 13.99 9.82 -25.81
N MET A 275 13.41 9.73 -27.02
CA MET A 275 13.58 8.57 -27.91
C MET A 275 15.04 8.32 -28.35
N ASP A 276 15.90 9.33 -28.33
CA ASP A 276 17.30 9.18 -28.71
C ASP A 276 18.15 8.54 -27.58
N LEU A 277 17.68 8.67 -26.32
CA LEU A 277 18.32 8.10 -25.14
C LEU A 277 17.63 6.83 -24.61
N HIS A 278 16.39 6.58 -25.01
CA HIS A 278 15.66 5.38 -24.60
C HIS A 278 16.30 4.12 -25.19
N ILE A 279 16.58 3.13 -24.31
CA ILE A 279 17.15 1.83 -24.72
C ILE A 279 16.08 0.74 -24.74
N ALA A 280 15.39 0.53 -23.62
CA ALA A 280 14.31 -0.43 -23.49
C ALA A 280 13.44 -0.07 -22.27
N PRO A 281 12.17 -0.52 -22.21
CA PRO A 281 11.32 -0.26 -21.07
C PRO A 281 11.81 -1.04 -19.83
N ASN A 282 11.76 -0.36 -18.67
CA ASN A 282 11.93 -0.93 -17.33
C ASN A 282 10.61 -0.96 -16.55
N LEU A 283 9.54 -0.39 -17.10
CA LEU A 283 8.19 -0.40 -16.57
C LEU A 283 7.25 -1.22 -17.44
N TYR A 284 6.25 -1.83 -16.82
CA TYR A 284 5.11 -2.43 -17.49
C TYR A 284 4.22 -1.37 -18.16
N ASP A 285 3.25 -1.82 -18.95
CA ASP A 285 2.33 -0.96 -19.71
C ASP A 285 1.50 -0.02 -18.83
N ASP A 286 1.25 -0.40 -17.58
CA ASP A 286 0.53 0.37 -16.56
C ASP A 286 1.46 1.15 -15.61
N TYR A 287 2.72 1.31 -15.99
CA TYR A 287 3.78 1.97 -15.22
C TYR A 287 4.17 1.28 -13.91
N THR A 288 3.66 0.09 -13.64
CA THR A 288 4.12 -0.73 -12.52
C THR A 288 5.47 -1.38 -12.81
N LEU A 289 6.15 -1.84 -11.76
CA LEU A 289 7.37 -2.62 -11.88
C LEU A 289 7.37 -3.85 -10.97
N GLN A 290 8.15 -4.85 -11.33
CA GLN A 290 8.44 -6.00 -10.48
C GLN A 290 9.91 -5.97 -10.07
N ASN A 291 10.17 -6.41 -8.83
CA ASN A 291 11.49 -6.80 -8.37
C ASN A 291 11.33 -8.00 -7.44
N HIS A 292 12.36 -8.83 -7.28
CA HIS A 292 12.30 -10.08 -6.51
C HIS A 292 11.11 -10.99 -6.92
N ASN A 293 10.72 -10.93 -8.20
CA ASN A 293 9.64 -11.69 -8.85
C ASN A 293 8.21 -11.34 -8.41
N TYR A 294 7.97 -10.12 -7.92
CA TYR A 294 6.62 -9.64 -7.61
C TYR A 294 6.52 -8.12 -7.75
N PHE A 295 5.30 -7.58 -7.77
CA PHE A 295 5.08 -6.14 -7.72
C PHE A 295 5.65 -5.58 -6.42
N HIS A 296 6.61 -4.68 -6.54
CA HIS A 296 7.40 -4.24 -5.41
C HIS A 296 7.31 -2.74 -5.19
N THR A 297 6.39 -2.34 -4.33
CA THR A 297 6.11 -0.90 -4.07
C THR A 297 7.35 -0.14 -3.62
N SER A 298 8.24 -0.76 -2.80
CA SER A 298 9.46 -0.09 -2.34
C SER A 298 10.42 0.20 -3.49
N TYR A 299 10.60 -0.73 -4.42
CA TYR A 299 11.40 -0.48 -5.62
C TYR A 299 10.71 0.51 -6.57
N GLN A 300 9.37 0.45 -6.69
CA GLN A 300 8.61 1.45 -7.43
C GLN A 300 8.87 2.86 -6.91
N ASN A 301 9.07 3.01 -5.62
CA ASN A 301 9.27 4.29 -4.97
C ASN A 301 10.74 4.73 -4.95
N VAL A 302 11.68 3.81 -4.67
CA VAL A 302 13.09 4.16 -4.46
C VAL A 302 13.75 4.80 -5.69
N VAL A 303 13.33 4.42 -6.90
CA VAL A 303 13.82 5.05 -8.14
C VAL A 303 13.61 6.56 -8.13
N MET A 304 12.45 7.03 -7.68
CA MET A 304 12.14 8.47 -7.60
C MET A 304 12.98 9.18 -6.55
N GLN A 305 13.28 8.50 -5.43
CA GLN A 305 14.20 8.98 -4.42
C GLN A 305 15.59 9.20 -5.03
N GLU A 306 16.17 8.17 -5.68
CA GLU A 306 17.52 8.22 -6.25
C GLU A 306 17.66 9.31 -7.32
N LEU A 307 16.69 9.41 -8.22
CA LEU A 307 16.67 10.49 -9.23
C LEU A 307 16.55 11.88 -8.59
N GLY A 308 15.79 11.99 -7.50
CA GLY A 308 15.67 13.22 -6.71
C GLY A 308 16.98 13.58 -5.99
N GLU A 309 17.69 12.60 -5.46
CA GLU A 309 19.00 12.77 -4.81
C GLU A 309 20.08 13.20 -5.81
N ALA A 310 20.06 12.64 -7.02
CA ALA A 310 20.90 13.10 -8.12
C ALA A 310 20.60 14.56 -8.49
N ALA A 311 19.34 14.95 -8.58
CA ALA A 311 18.94 16.33 -8.86
C ALA A 311 19.35 17.29 -7.72
N LEU A 312 19.20 16.85 -6.46
CA LEU A 312 19.66 17.57 -5.28
C LEU A 312 21.16 17.83 -5.32
N ALA A 313 21.97 16.81 -5.64
CA ALA A 313 23.42 16.93 -5.71
C ALA A 313 23.87 17.99 -6.70
N LEU A 314 23.25 18.06 -7.89
CA LEU A 314 23.56 19.08 -8.90
C LEU A 314 23.23 20.50 -8.44
N GLU A 315 22.22 20.68 -7.59
CA GLU A 315 21.84 22.00 -7.04
C GLU A 315 22.63 22.36 -5.78
N LEU A 316 22.88 21.38 -4.90
CA LEU A 316 23.49 21.60 -3.59
C LEU A 316 25.03 21.76 -3.65
N PHE A 317 25.74 20.95 -4.47
CA PHE A 317 27.18 20.86 -4.44
C PHE A 317 27.85 22.01 -5.17
N GLN A 318 27.73 23.20 -4.62
CA GLN A 318 28.38 24.40 -5.15
C GLN A 318 29.59 24.79 -4.27
N VAL A 319 30.65 23.99 -4.36
CA VAL A 319 31.90 24.27 -3.62
C VAL A 319 32.83 25.20 -4.39
N GLY A 320 33.37 26.22 -3.72
CA GLY A 320 34.47 27.07 -4.25
C GLY A 320 34.11 28.34 -5.03
N GLY A 321 32.91 28.81 -4.93
CA GLY A 321 32.57 30.24 -4.95
C GLY A 321 32.88 31.14 -6.15
N LYS A 322 33.20 30.69 -7.36
CA LYS A 322 33.26 31.52 -8.57
C LYS A 322 32.92 30.73 -9.82
N LYS A 323 32.00 31.28 -10.65
CA LYS A 323 31.66 30.89 -12.02
C LYS A 323 32.11 29.45 -12.44
N ARG A 324 31.56 28.46 -11.79
CA ARG A 324 31.75 27.04 -12.17
C ARG A 324 30.72 26.65 -13.23
N GLN A 325 31.02 25.65 -14.01
CA GLN A 325 30.05 25.05 -14.89
C GLN A 325 28.87 24.55 -14.06
N VAL A 326 27.66 24.89 -14.47
CA VAL A 326 26.43 24.42 -13.84
C VAL A 326 25.82 23.35 -14.75
N TRP A 327 25.68 22.15 -14.21
CA TRP A 327 25.06 21.02 -14.89
C TRP A 327 23.60 20.89 -14.44
N LYS A 328 22.66 20.94 -15.37
CA LYS A 328 21.22 20.83 -15.14
C LYS A 328 20.58 19.98 -16.22
N THR A 329 19.65 19.13 -15.85
CA THR A 329 18.91 18.30 -16.80
C THR A 329 17.50 17.98 -16.29
N ASN A 330 16.55 17.93 -17.22
CA ASN A 330 15.21 17.45 -16.96
C ASN A 330 15.11 15.89 -16.98
N ALA A 331 16.17 15.21 -17.45
CA ALA A 331 16.20 13.76 -17.51
C ALA A 331 15.96 13.10 -16.15
N LEU A 332 16.44 13.72 -15.05
CA LEU A 332 16.28 13.19 -13.70
C LEU A 332 14.83 13.16 -13.20
N MET A 333 13.93 13.92 -13.82
CA MET A 333 12.50 13.92 -13.48
C MET A 333 11.65 13.15 -14.50
N HIS A 334 12.29 12.43 -15.45
CA HIS A 334 11.57 11.72 -16.50
C HIS A 334 10.65 10.66 -15.92
N ASN A 335 9.37 10.70 -16.30
CA ASN A 335 8.29 9.82 -15.85
C ASN A 335 8.01 9.79 -14.33
N CYS A 336 8.67 10.59 -13.50
CA CYS A 336 8.43 10.61 -12.05
C CYS A 336 6.97 10.99 -11.72
N GLU A 337 6.47 12.07 -12.33
CA GLU A 337 5.08 12.52 -12.14
C GLU A 337 4.08 11.45 -12.62
N VAL A 338 4.29 10.87 -13.80
CA VAL A 338 3.41 9.84 -14.35
C VAL A 338 3.38 8.58 -13.49
N VAL A 339 4.52 8.15 -12.96
CA VAL A 339 4.59 7.00 -12.04
C VAL A 339 3.88 7.31 -10.73
N PHE A 340 4.05 8.51 -10.20
CA PHE A 340 3.33 8.95 -9.02
C PHE A 340 1.82 8.96 -9.25
N ASP A 341 1.35 9.63 -10.28
CA ASP A 341 -0.08 9.78 -10.59
C ASP A 341 -0.78 8.46 -10.89
N ARG A 342 -0.09 7.53 -11.56
CA ARG A 342 -0.70 6.28 -12.02
C ARG A 342 -0.52 5.11 -11.08
N VAL A 343 0.48 5.15 -10.19
CA VAL A 343 0.80 4.01 -9.33
C VAL A 343 0.87 4.43 -7.86
N LEU A 344 1.80 5.31 -7.48
CA LEU A 344 2.10 5.55 -6.07
C LEU A 344 0.96 6.26 -5.34
N SER A 345 0.35 7.29 -5.95
CA SER A 345 -0.79 8.01 -5.35
C SER A 345 -2.00 7.09 -5.09
N TRP A 346 -2.19 6.06 -5.92
CA TRP A 346 -3.26 5.07 -5.75
C TRP A 346 -2.99 4.07 -4.63
N LEU A 347 -1.76 3.97 -4.16
CA LEU A 347 -1.35 3.11 -3.05
C LEU A 347 -1.17 3.87 -1.74
N ALA A 348 -1.31 5.20 -1.76
CA ALA A 348 -1.16 6.04 -0.59
C ALA A 348 -2.27 5.80 0.43
N LEU A 349 -1.88 5.66 1.70
CA LEU A 349 -2.75 5.51 2.86
C LEU A 349 -2.91 6.85 3.59
N ALA A 350 -3.88 6.92 4.48
CA ALA A 350 -4.24 8.14 5.21
C ALA A 350 -3.12 8.73 6.09
N ASP A 351 -2.08 7.97 6.35
CA ASP A 351 -0.89 8.41 7.11
C ASP A 351 0.33 8.70 6.24
N GLY A 352 0.15 8.75 4.92
CA GLY A 352 1.24 9.01 3.97
C GLY A 352 2.11 7.79 3.65
N GLU A 353 1.81 6.63 4.22
CA GLU A 353 2.49 5.38 3.87
C GLU A 353 1.93 4.80 2.57
N LEU A 354 2.73 4.00 1.87
CA LEU A 354 2.28 3.28 0.68
C LEU A 354 1.93 1.83 1.02
N ALA A 355 0.79 1.38 0.51
CA ALA A 355 0.41 -0.02 0.60
C ALA A 355 1.37 -0.90 -0.21
N MET A 356 1.59 -2.10 0.27
CA MET A 356 2.43 -3.14 -0.35
C MET A 356 1.59 -4.36 -0.71
N PRO A 357 0.80 -4.32 -1.79
CA PRO A 357 -0.18 -5.37 -2.11
C PRO A 357 0.39 -6.78 -2.19
N ASN A 358 1.65 -6.91 -2.57
CA ASN A 358 2.36 -8.19 -2.61
C ASN A 358 3.40 -8.34 -1.49
N GLY A 359 3.33 -7.52 -0.45
CA GLY A 359 4.31 -7.51 0.63
C GLY A 359 5.64 -6.87 0.26
N ASN A 360 6.62 -7.04 1.14
CA ASN A 360 7.96 -6.50 0.99
C ASN A 360 8.97 -7.44 1.65
N ASP A 361 10.19 -7.47 1.18
CA ASP A 361 11.20 -8.37 1.69
C ASP A 361 12.46 -7.70 2.26
N TRP A 362 12.55 -6.39 2.20
CA TRP A 362 13.68 -5.67 2.75
C TRP A 362 13.30 -4.37 3.48
N SER A 363 12.18 -3.75 3.16
CA SER A 363 11.67 -2.58 3.86
C SER A 363 10.53 -2.97 4.78
N MET A 364 10.62 -2.60 6.03
CA MET A 364 9.62 -2.97 7.02
C MET A 364 8.40 -2.06 6.96
N PHE A 365 8.66 -0.79 6.79
CA PHE A 365 7.64 0.24 6.65
C PHE A 365 8.00 1.13 5.48
N LEU A 366 7.01 1.64 4.80
CA LEU A 366 7.22 2.54 3.68
C LEU A 366 7.01 4.03 4.05
N TYR A 367 7.13 4.43 5.29
CA TYR A 367 7.18 5.85 5.66
C TYR A 367 8.52 6.50 5.31
N ASP A 368 9.52 5.73 4.95
CA ASP A 368 10.74 6.22 4.31
C ASP A 368 10.54 6.71 2.87
N GLN A 369 9.34 6.65 2.33
CA GLN A 369 8.96 7.29 1.07
C GLN A 369 9.05 8.81 1.11
N ILE A 370 9.18 9.39 2.25
CA ILE A 370 9.23 10.84 2.43
C ILE A 370 10.15 11.53 1.40
N THR A 371 11.30 10.96 1.10
CA THR A 371 12.25 11.53 0.12
C THR A 371 11.70 11.56 -1.30
N SER A 372 10.91 10.57 -1.70
CA SER A 372 10.26 10.57 -3.03
C SER A 372 9.18 11.64 -3.13
N TYR A 373 8.43 11.82 -2.06
CA TYR A 373 7.46 12.92 -1.98
C TYR A 373 8.17 14.27 -2.00
N SER A 374 9.29 14.43 -1.28
CA SER A 374 10.12 15.64 -1.31
C SER A 374 10.65 15.92 -2.71
N THR A 375 11.04 14.88 -3.46
CA THR A 375 11.48 15.01 -4.86
C THR A 375 10.40 15.69 -5.70
N LEU A 376 9.15 15.20 -5.64
CA LEU A 376 8.05 15.78 -6.41
C LEU A 376 7.63 17.15 -5.88
N ALA A 377 7.50 17.31 -4.56
CA ALA A 377 7.08 18.56 -3.95
C ALA A 377 8.08 19.69 -4.25
N CYS A 378 9.38 19.44 -4.11
CA CYS A 378 10.44 20.43 -4.27
C CYS A 378 10.80 20.70 -5.74
N PHE A 379 10.96 19.64 -6.55
CA PHE A 379 11.45 19.79 -7.93
C PHE A 379 10.33 19.91 -8.97
N GLN A 380 9.17 19.32 -8.73
CA GLN A 380 8.02 19.35 -9.65
C GLN A 380 6.83 20.19 -9.13
N ARG A 381 6.90 20.66 -7.89
CA ARG A 381 5.85 21.49 -7.27
C ARG A 381 4.50 20.76 -7.16
N ASP A 382 4.53 19.46 -6.89
CA ASP A 382 3.34 18.63 -6.79
C ASP A 382 2.65 18.83 -5.42
N PRO A 383 1.36 19.25 -5.40
CA PRO A 383 0.64 19.48 -4.16
C PRO A 383 0.17 18.20 -3.44
N ASP A 384 0.00 17.10 -4.16
CA ASP A 384 -0.36 15.79 -3.58
C ASP A 384 0.85 15.18 -2.89
N ALA A 385 2.02 15.27 -3.52
CA ALA A 385 3.27 14.84 -2.91
C ALA A 385 3.59 15.65 -1.65
N LEU A 386 3.33 16.96 -1.64
CA LEU A 386 3.52 17.78 -0.45
C LEU A 386 2.58 17.38 0.70
N LEU A 387 1.33 16.98 0.40
CA LEU A 387 0.41 16.42 1.39
C LEU A 387 0.97 15.11 1.97
N LEU A 388 1.34 14.16 1.10
CA LEU A 388 1.81 12.84 1.53
C LEU A 388 3.15 12.92 2.28
N GLU A 389 4.04 13.81 1.88
CA GLU A 389 5.27 14.11 2.62
C GLU A 389 4.99 14.55 4.06
N ASN A 390 4.04 15.47 4.21
CA ASN A 390 3.69 15.98 5.54
C ASN A 390 3.09 14.89 6.43
N LEU A 391 2.22 14.03 5.89
CA LEU A 391 1.69 12.88 6.60
C LEU A 391 2.79 11.89 7.00
N ALA A 392 3.66 11.52 6.06
CA ALA A 392 4.78 10.59 6.30
C ALA A 392 5.75 11.14 7.36
N TYR A 393 6.11 12.42 7.29
CA TYR A 393 6.96 13.07 8.28
C TYR A 393 6.38 12.98 9.69
N GLN A 394 5.09 13.21 9.85
CA GLN A 394 4.42 13.12 11.15
C GLN A 394 4.47 11.68 11.71
N GLN A 395 4.33 10.68 10.86
CA GLN A 395 4.47 9.27 11.26
C GLN A 395 5.91 8.94 11.69
N ILE A 396 6.91 9.35 10.93
CA ILE A 396 8.32 9.16 11.27
C ILE A 396 8.62 9.79 12.64
N LYS A 397 8.17 11.02 12.86
CA LYS A 397 8.32 11.72 14.13
C LYS A 397 7.63 10.99 15.28
N ALA A 398 6.39 10.52 15.07
CA ALA A 398 5.66 9.77 16.08
C ALA A 398 6.38 8.46 16.46
N ARG A 399 6.93 7.73 15.47
CA ARG A 399 7.71 6.51 15.71
C ARG A 399 8.94 6.77 16.57
N GLN A 400 9.69 7.82 16.27
CA GLN A 400 10.90 8.14 17.04
C GLN A 400 10.60 8.40 18.53
N THR A 401 9.42 8.91 18.86
CA THR A 401 9.02 9.14 20.26
C THR A 401 8.81 7.85 21.06
N THR A 402 8.71 6.70 20.40
CA THR A 402 8.55 5.40 21.07
C THR A 402 9.88 4.74 21.42
N THR A 403 11.00 5.34 21.02
CA THR A 403 12.35 4.79 21.22
C THR A 403 13.16 5.63 22.23
N GLU A 404 14.05 4.98 22.99
CA GLU A 404 14.90 5.66 23.97
C GLU A 404 16.20 6.20 23.37
N ASN A 405 16.69 5.61 22.26
CA ASN A 405 17.97 5.91 21.66
C ASN A 405 17.88 6.80 20.40
N GLY A 406 16.70 7.38 20.13
CA GLY A 406 16.47 8.24 18.99
C GLY A 406 16.32 7.53 17.64
N THR A 407 16.29 6.21 17.62
CA THR A 407 15.98 5.42 16.42
C THR A 407 14.47 5.40 16.16
N TRP A 408 14.05 4.78 15.05
CA TRP A 408 12.65 4.63 14.67
C TRP A 408 12.09 3.24 14.92
N LEU A 409 12.93 2.31 15.34
CA LEU A 409 12.56 0.92 15.61
C LEU A 409 13.44 0.39 16.74
N LEU A 410 12.83 -0.24 17.75
CA LEU A 410 13.52 -0.84 18.90
C LEU A 410 13.46 -2.36 18.82
N ARG A 411 14.12 -2.94 17.84
CA ARG A 411 14.12 -4.39 17.72
C ARG A 411 15.53 -4.92 17.54
N PRO A 412 15.90 -6.00 18.23
CA PRO A 412 17.24 -6.59 18.14
C PRO A 412 17.59 -7.09 16.73
N ASP A 413 16.59 -7.41 15.93
CA ASP A 413 16.74 -7.95 14.60
C ASP A 413 16.76 -6.87 13.50
N VAL A 414 16.52 -5.60 13.85
CA VAL A 414 16.66 -4.49 12.90
C VAL A 414 18.13 -4.23 12.63
N GLN A 415 18.48 -4.40 11.38
CA GLN A 415 19.85 -4.20 10.93
C GLN A 415 20.28 -2.73 11.02
N ALA A 416 21.48 -2.46 11.45
CA ALA A 416 22.06 -1.11 11.55
C ALA A 416 22.00 -0.34 10.21
N ARG A 417 22.14 -1.06 9.10
CA ARG A 417 21.95 -0.51 7.75
C ARG A 417 20.58 0.16 7.59
N ARG A 418 19.52 -0.42 8.13
CA ARG A 418 18.15 0.15 8.04
C ARG A 418 18.04 1.48 8.79
N MET A 419 18.69 1.59 9.92
CA MET A 419 18.75 2.85 10.67
C MET A 419 19.49 3.93 9.88
N GLY A 420 20.63 3.58 9.29
CA GLY A 420 21.40 4.47 8.42
C GLY A 420 20.60 4.98 7.22
N VAL A 421 19.95 4.06 6.50
CA VAL A 421 19.10 4.41 5.35
C VAL A 421 17.92 5.31 5.73
N GLN A 422 17.28 5.06 6.86
CA GLN A 422 16.19 5.91 7.33
C GLN A 422 16.68 7.32 7.66
N ALA A 423 17.81 7.44 8.38
CA ALA A 423 18.41 8.73 8.68
C ALA A 423 18.86 9.48 7.40
N HIS A 424 19.44 8.76 6.43
CA HIS A 424 19.79 9.28 5.12
C HIS A 424 18.56 9.96 4.46
N ARG A 425 17.43 9.29 4.39
CA ARG A 425 16.21 9.80 3.75
C ARG A 425 15.64 11.03 4.45
N ILE A 426 15.64 11.05 5.77
CA ILE A 426 15.26 12.26 6.54
C ILE A 426 16.21 13.42 6.22
N MET A 427 17.50 13.15 6.13
CA MET A 427 18.50 14.17 5.77
C MET A 427 18.28 14.69 4.34
N MET A 428 18.05 13.81 3.37
CA MET A 428 17.81 14.20 1.97
C MET A 428 16.54 15.05 1.84
N THR A 429 15.48 14.69 2.54
CA THR A 429 14.26 15.52 2.63
C THR A 429 14.59 16.94 3.11
N TYR A 430 15.36 17.08 4.21
CA TYR A 430 15.80 18.39 4.68
C TYR A 430 16.57 19.17 3.61
N LEU A 431 17.51 18.53 2.93
CA LEU A 431 18.36 19.16 1.93
C LEU A 431 17.57 19.57 0.67
N MET A 432 16.56 18.80 0.26
CA MET A 432 15.69 19.18 -0.87
C MET A 432 14.92 20.46 -0.57
N HIS A 433 14.31 20.57 0.60
CA HIS A 433 13.64 21.80 1.03
C HIS A 433 14.60 22.98 1.21
N LEU A 434 15.85 22.71 1.63
CA LEU A 434 16.87 23.74 1.73
C LEU A 434 17.23 24.37 0.37
N VAL A 435 17.29 23.57 -0.70
CA VAL A 435 17.65 24.03 -2.05
C VAL A 435 16.46 24.46 -2.89
N LYS A 436 15.32 23.82 -2.70
CA LYS A 436 14.07 24.03 -3.45
C LYS A 436 12.89 24.17 -2.49
N PRO A 437 12.79 25.27 -1.74
CA PRO A 437 11.69 25.45 -0.80
C PRO A 437 10.32 25.34 -1.48
N THR A 438 9.38 24.76 -0.77
CA THR A 438 7.99 24.59 -1.24
C THR A 438 7.12 25.83 -0.96
N SER A 439 7.72 26.92 -0.50
CA SER A 439 7.00 28.17 -0.23
C SER A 439 6.09 28.58 -1.40
N GLY A 440 4.84 28.92 -1.08
CA GLY A 440 3.81 29.26 -2.07
C GLY A 440 3.14 28.05 -2.76
N LEU A 441 3.57 26.82 -2.51
CA LEU A 441 2.84 25.62 -2.88
C LEU A 441 1.81 25.32 -1.79
N VAL A 442 0.55 25.17 -2.18
CA VAL A 442 -0.53 24.81 -1.25
C VAL A 442 -0.75 23.30 -1.37
N PRO A 443 -0.62 22.53 -0.26
CA PRO A 443 -0.84 21.09 -0.31
C PRO A 443 -2.29 20.80 -0.65
N THR A 444 -2.53 19.70 -1.33
CA THR A 444 -3.88 19.17 -1.53
C THR A 444 -4.50 18.85 -0.18
N LYS A 445 -5.78 19.15 0.00
CA LYS A 445 -6.56 18.71 1.17
C LYS A 445 -6.75 17.19 1.12
N TRP A 446 -6.65 16.51 2.26
CA TRP A 446 -6.83 15.06 2.31
C TRP A 446 -8.15 14.59 1.71
N ASP A 447 -9.26 15.27 2.02
CA ASP A 447 -10.56 14.92 1.45
C ASP A 447 -10.63 15.04 -0.07
N ALA A 448 -9.96 16.04 -0.64
CA ALA A 448 -9.88 16.20 -2.09
C ALA A 448 -8.99 15.11 -2.73
N PHE A 449 -7.86 14.77 -2.10
CA PHE A 449 -7.00 13.67 -2.52
C PHE A 449 -7.76 12.35 -2.46
N ARG A 450 -8.37 12.03 -1.31
CA ARG A 450 -9.16 10.83 -1.09
C ARG A 450 -10.30 10.72 -2.10
N LYS A 451 -11.07 11.80 -2.33
CA LYS A 451 -12.19 11.81 -3.28
C LYS A 451 -11.75 11.44 -4.69
N ARG A 452 -10.59 11.94 -5.17
CA ARG A 452 -10.06 11.56 -6.49
C ARG A 452 -9.68 10.09 -6.59
N HIS A 453 -9.28 9.48 -5.48
CA HIS A 453 -8.83 8.09 -5.41
C HIS A 453 -9.91 7.13 -4.89
N SER A 454 -11.10 7.63 -4.49
CA SER A 454 -12.21 6.81 -3.97
C SER A 454 -12.95 6.10 -5.09
N THR A 455 -12.33 5.06 -5.63
CA THR A 455 -12.91 4.17 -6.64
C THR A 455 -12.13 2.86 -6.67
N ALA A 456 -12.61 1.89 -7.41
CA ALA A 456 -11.85 0.69 -7.73
C ALA A 456 -10.86 0.95 -8.86
N MET A 457 -9.69 0.35 -8.75
CA MET A 457 -8.62 0.41 -9.75
C MET A 457 -8.01 -0.98 -9.96
N LEU A 458 -7.55 -1.23 -11.16
CA LEU A 458 -6.83 -2.45 -11.53
C LEU A 458 -5.43 -2.09 -12.01
N PHE A 459 -4.43 -2.78 -11.49
CA PHE A 459 -3.09 -2.85 -12.06
C PHE A 459 -3.00 -4.13 -12.91
N PRO A 460 -3.34 -4.06 -14.19
CA PRO A 460 -3.54 -5.26 -15.00
C PRO A 460 -2.26 -6.05 -15.25
N SER A 461 -1.11 -5.37 -15.32
CA SER A 461 0.17 -6.05 -15.49
C SER A 461 0.57 -6.88 -14.26
N GLN A 462 -0.01 -6.59 -13.10
CA GLN A 462 0.31 -7.23 -11.83
C GLN A 462 -0.84 -8.11 -11.31
N ASN A 463 -2.00 -8.08 -11.95
CA ASN A 463 -3.23 -8.72 -11.45
C ASN A 463 -3.53 -8.30 -9.99
N ILE A 464 -3.52 -7.01 -9.73
CA ILE A 464 -3.84 -6.43 -8.44
C ILE A 464 -5.04 -5.51 -8.59
N ALA A 465 -6.13 -5.83 -7.88
CA ALA A 465 -7.24 -4.92 -7.67
C ALA A 465 -7.00 -4.07 -6.43
N ARG A 466 -7.39 -2.82 -6.52
CA ARG A 466 -7.41 -1.88 -5.40
C ARG A 466 -8.78 -1.24 -5.34
N ALA A 467 -9.33 -1.08 -4.15
CA ALA A 467 -10.50 -0.23 -3.93
C ALA A 467 -10.26 0.66 -2.71
N TYR A 468 -10.54 1.93 -2.89
CA TYR A 468 -10.54 2.91 -1.82
C TYR A 468 -11.94 3.48 -1.72
N THR A 469 -12.50 3.42 -0.55
CA THR A 469 -13.80 4.00 -0.23
C THR A 469 -13.62 5.04 0.87
N ARG A 470 -14.71 5.66 1.28
CA ARG A 470 -14.70 6.61 2.40
C ARG A 470 -14.31 5.93 3.73
N GLU A 471 -14.56 4.65 3.87
CA GLU A 471 -14.36 3.92 5.13
C GLU A 471 -13.21 2.92 5.07
N ARG A 472 -12.76 2.53 3.87
CA ARG A 472 -11.92 1.36 3.72
C ARG A 472 -10.94 1.48 2.57
N PHE A 473 -9.71 1.01 2.80
CA PHE A 473 -8.73 0.73 1.75
C PHE A 473 -8.52 -0.78 1.64
N THR A 474 -8.59 -1.31 0.42
CA THR A 474 -8.34 -2.73 0.15
C THR A 474 -7.52 -2.91 -1.10
N THR A 475 -6.64 -3.92 -1.07
CA THR A 475 -6.04 -4.48 -2.28
C THR A 475 -6.19 -5.98 -2.27
N PHE A 476 -6.23 -6.58 -3.44
CA PHE A 476 -6.25 -8.02 -3.61
C PHE A 476 -5.49 -8.43 -4.87
N SER A 477 -4.56 -9.37 -4.75
CA SER A 477 -3.75 -9.86 -5.86
C SER A 477 -4.09 -11.31 -6.20
N TRP A 478 -4.04 -11.64 -7.50
CA TRP A 478 -4.21 -13.01 -7.99
C TRP A 478 -3.16 -13.36 -9.04
N SER A 479 -1.98 -12.76 -8.93
CA SER A 479 -0.90 -13.02 -9.86
C SER A 479 -0.51 -14.51 -9.84
N GLU A 480 -0.06 -15.03 -10.96
CA GLU A 480 0.45 -16.39 -11.07
C GLU A 480 1.85 -16.56 -10.43
N GLY A 481 2.31 -15.56 -9.72
CA GLY A 481 3.61 -15.52 -9.04
C GLY A 481 3.55 -15.86 -7.55
N LEU A 482 4.66 -15.56 -6.87
CA LEU A 482 4.88 -15.92 -5.47
C LEU A 482 3.95 -15.26 -4.44
N LYS A 483 3.16 -14.26 -4.84
CA LYS A 483 2.40 -13.39 -3.96
C LYS A 483 0.92 -13.33 -4.34
N SER A 484 0.37 -14.48 -4.72
CA SER A 484 -1.03 -14.58 -5.10
C SER A 484 -1.95 -14.59 -3.87
N TYR A 485 -3.13 -14.02 -4.03
CA TYR A 485 -4.20 -13.94 -3.01
C TYR A 485 -3.83 -13.18 -1.73
N THR A 486 -2.80 -12.35 -1.80
CA THR A 486 -2.43 -11.41 -0.75
C THR A 486 -3.12 -10.07 -0.95
N GLY A 487 -3.16 -9.23 0.07
CA GLY A 487 -3.69 -7.89 -0.04
C GLY A 487 -3.78 -7.15 1.28
N TYR A 488 -4.23 -5.93 1.20
CA TYR A 488 -4.53 -5.07 2.34
C TYR A 488 -6.03 -5.07 2.62
N PHE A 489 -6.37 -4.98 3.88
CA PHE A 489 -7.69 -4.63 4.36
C PHE A 489 -7.53 -3.72 5.57
N THR A 490 -7.84 -2.44 5.46
CA THR A 490 -7.68 -1.48 6.55
C THR A 490 -8.74 -0.37 6.46
N SER A 491 -8.94 0.34 7.55
CA SER A 491 -9.81 1.50 7.57
C SER A 491 -9.16 2.72 6.90
N ASP A 492 -9.99 3.71 6.57
CA ASP A 492 -9.54 5.00 6.05
C ASP A 492 -9.26 5.99 7.19
N LYS A 493 -8.59 5.58 8.23
CA LYS A 493 -8.18 6.45 9.32
C LYS A 493 -6.67 6.56 9.40
N VAL A 494 -6.20 7.71 9.87
CA VAL A 494 -4.83 7.84 10.36
C VAL A 494 -4.76 7.06 11.66
N ASP A 495 -4.49 5.77 11.56
CA ASP A 495 -4.37 4.91 12.72
C ASP A 495 -2.99 4.30 12.81
N LYS A 496 -2.35 4.48 13.95
CA LYS A 496 -1.11 3.77 14.30
C LYS A 496 -1.32 2.25 14.40
N ASN A 497 -2.58 1.82 14.43
CA ASN A 497 -2.99 0.43 14.58
C ASN A 497 -3.36 -0.24 13.27
N LYS A 498 -2.69 0.11 12.17
CA LYS A 498 -2.96 -0.51 10.88
C LYS A 498 -3.09 -2.02 10.98
N ILE A 499 -4.21 -2.49 10.51
CA ILE A 499 -4.54 -3.89 10.47
C ILE A 499 -4.29 -4.37 9.06
N VAL A 500 -3.55 -5.43 8.97
CA VAL A 500 -3.21 -6.19 7.80
C VAL A 500 -2.12 -5.65 6.93
N VAL A 501 -1.07 -6.36 6.97
CA VAL A 501 0.02 -6.24 6.02
C VAL A 501 0.29 -7.61 5.43
N PRO A 502 0.23 -7.81 4.13
CA PRO A 502 0.71 -9.02 3.54
C PRO A 502 2.23 -9.04 3.63
N TYR A 503 2.74 -10.05 4.35
CA TYR A 503 4.16 -10.22 4.46
C TYR A 503 4.68 -11.38 3.63
N ARG A 504 5.92 -11.32 3.31
CA ARG A 504 6.62 -11.95 2.29
C ARG A 504 6.71 -13.48 2.26
N LYS A 505 7.04 -14.10 3.33
CA LYS A 505 7.63 -15.42 3.19
C LYS A 505 6.77 -16.57 3.67
N ASN A 506 6.07 -16.39 4.70
CA ASN A 506 5.46 -17.45 5.46
C ASN A 506 4.01 -17.16 5.79
N ASN A 507 3.28 -16.75 4.83
CA ASN A 507 1.94 -16.62 5.07
C ASN A 507 1.22 -15.53 5.58
N THR A 508 1.37 -14.56 5.01
CA THR A 508 0.86 -13.42 5.48
C THR A 508 -0.29 -12.94 4.65
N GLY A 509 -1.42 -12.65 5.15
CA GLY A 509 -2.56 -11.99 4.51
C GLY A 509 -3.22 -12.74 3.37
N ASN A 510 -3.36 -14.03 3.46
CA ASN A 510 -4.14 -14.82 2.53
C ASN A 510 -5.59 -14.90 2.98
N ILE A 511 -6.42 -14.01 2.43
CA ILE A 511 -7.83 -13.92 2.80
C ILE A 511 -8.65 -15.19 2.48
N LEU A 512 -8.15 -16.05 1.61
CA LEU A 512 -8.76 -17.36 1.35
C LEU A 512 -8.63 -18.31 2.56
N GLY A 513 -7.57 -18.10 3.37
CA GLY A 513 -7.17 -19.07 4.38
C GLY A 513 -6.72 -20.39 3.74
N TRP A 514 -6.66 -21.43 4.54
CA TRP A 514 -6.25 -22.76 4.07
C TRP A 514 -6.84 -23.91 4.90
N TYR A 515 -6.63 -25.11 4.39
CA TYR A 515 -6.88 -26.36 5.12
C TYR A 515 -5.54 -27.06 5.39
N ASP A 516 -5.37 -27.58 6.58
CA ASP A 516 -4.30 -28.54 6.85
C ASP A 516 -4.78 -29.93 6.45
N VAL A 517 -4.08 -30.56 5.49
CA VAL A 517 -4.39 -31.87 4.98
C VAL A 517 -3.25 -32.80 5.32
N LYS A 518 -3.58 -33.96 5.91
CA LYS A 518 -2.58 -34.96 6.32
C LYS A 518 -1.69 -35.36 5.15
N ASP A 519 -0.37 -35.37 5.38
CA ASP A 519 0.67 -35.75 4.42
C ASP A 519 0.67 -34.90 3.12
N LYS A 520 0.07 -33.69 3.15
CA LYS A 520 0.05 -32.74 2.05
C LYS A 520 0.66 -31.40 2.46
N LYS A 521 1.31 -30.75 1.53
CA LYS A 521 1.88 -29.43 1.76
C LYS A 521 0.76 -28.38 1.81
N THR A 522 0.77 -27.57 2.86
CA THR A 522 -0.09 -26.39 2.96
C THR A 522 0.51 -25.25 2.12
N ASP A 523 -0.26 -24.69 1.21
CA ASP A 523 0.15 -23.58 0.38
C ASP A 523 -0.35 -22.27 0.99
N ALA A 524 0.56 -21.49 1.56
CA ALA A 524 0.23 -20.20 2.15
C ALA A 524 -0.06 -19.11 1.11
N CYS A 525 0.60 -19.18 -0.06
CA CYS A 525 0.37 -18.31 -1.20
C CYS A 525 0.15 -19.17 -2.45
N PRO A 526 -1.02 -19.80 -2.59
CA PRO A 526 -1.31 -20.67 -3.72
C PRO A 526 -1.37 -19.89 -5.02
N VAL A 527 -1.12 -20.57 -6.14
CA VAL A 527 -1.21 -20.01 -7.49
C VAL A 527 -2.50 -20.44 -8.15
N GLY A 528 -3.27 -19.51 -8.66
CA GLY A 528 -4.56 -19.79 -9.29
C GLY A 528 -4.93 -18.77 -10.35
N LYS A 529 -6.17 -18.86 -10.82
CA LYS A 529 -6.73 -18.00 -11.86
C LYS A 529 -7.81 -17.11 -11.28
N GLY A 530 -7.95 -15.91 -11.84
CA GLY A 530 -9.00 -14.99 -11.44
C GLY A 530 -9.54 -14.19 -12.62
N LYS A 531 -10.80 -13.77 -12.50
CA LYS A 531 -11.49 -12.86 -13.43
C LYS A 531 -12.01 -11.69 -12.63
N PHE A 532 -11.64 -10.49 -13.06
CA PHE A 532 -11.99 -9.24 -12.43
C PHE A 532 -13.06 -8.50 -13.22
N TYR A 533 -13.96 -7.82 -12.52
CA TYR A 533 -14.98 -6.95 -13.08
C TYR A 533 -15.17 -5.72 -12.20
N PHE A 534 -15.18 -4.53 -12.79
CA PHE A 534 -15.62 -3.33 -12.08
C PHE A 534 -17.11 -3.41 -11.78
N HIS A 535 -17.52 -2.95 -10.62
CA HIS A 535 -18.91 -2.89 -10.19
C HIS A 535 -19.15 -1.58 -9.41
N GLY A 536 -19.64 -0.55 -10.10
CA GLY A 536 -19.66 0.80 -9.56
C GLY A 536 -18.25 1.24 -9.14
N ASP A 537 -18.12 1.84 -7.96
CA ASP A 537 -16.83 2.20 -7.36
C ASP A 537 -16.13 1.02 -6.65
N GLY A 538 -16.73 -0.16 -6.68
CA GLY A 538 -16.16 -1.41 -6.20
C GLY A 538 -15.77 -2.37 -7.31
N TYR A 539 -15.56 -3.63 -6.94
CA TYR A 539 -15.26 -4.69 -7.91
C TYR A 539 -15.74 -6.06 -7.47
N VAL A 540 -15.97 -6.92 -8.44
CA VAL A 540 -16.21 -8.34 -8.24
C VAL A 540 -15.08 -9.14 -8.86
N MET A 541 -14.64 -10.17 -8.17
CA MET A 541 -13.65 -11.11 -8.66
C MET A 541 -14.12 -12.54 -8.45
N ASN A 542 -13.91 -13.39 -9.45
CA ASN A 542 -14.10 -14.84 -9.36
C ASN A 542 -12.76 -15.53 -9.58
N GLY A 543 -12.44 -16.49 -8.75
CA GLY A 543 -11.17 -17.21 -8.83
C GLY A 543 -11.30 -18.72 -8.60
N GLU A 544 -10.26 -19.42 -9.01
CA GLU A 544 -10.11 -20.86 -8.82
C GLU A 544 -8.65 -21.20 -8.54
N VAL A 545 -8.42 -22.01 -7.51
CA VAL A 545 -7.07 -22.40 -7.08
C VAL A 545 -7.08 -23.84 -6.58
N ASN A 546 -6.04 -24.59 -6.94
CA ASN A 546 -5.76 -25.90 -6.35
C ASN A 546 -4.74 -25.74 -5.21
N THR A 547 -5.04 -26.31 -4.05
CA THR A 547 -4.19 -26.27 -2.85
C THR A 547 -3.84 -27.67 -2.37
N ASN A 548 -2.93 -27.77 -1.40
CA ASN A 548 -2.54 -29.02 -0.75
C ASN A 548 -2.08 -30.10 -1.76
N ASP A 549 -1.07 -29.77 -2.55
CA ASP A 549 -0.59 -30.64 -3.65
C ASP A 549 -1.69 -31.01 -4.65
N SER A 550 -2.56 -30.06 -4.97
CA SER A 550 -3.75 -30.23 -5.83
C SER A 550 -4.82 -31.19 -5.28
N THR A 551 -4.75 -31.53 -4.00
CA THR A 551 -5.76 -32.39 -3.35
C THR A 551 -7.09 -31.67 -3.17
N LEU A 552 -7.07 -30.35 -2.97
CA LEU A 552 -8.27 -29.53 -2.84
C LEU A 552 -8.38 -28.54 -4.01
N ASN A 553 -9.61 -28.29 -4.46
CA ASN A 553 -9.95 -27.22 -5.39
C ASN A 553 -10.81 -26.18 -4.66
N ASN A 554 -10.33 -24.96 -4.56
CA ASN A 554 -11.06 -23.82 -4.02
C ASN A 554 -11.52 -22.91 -5.16
N ARG A 555 -12.84 -22.75 -5.31
CA ARG A 555 -13.46 -21.73 -6.14
C ARG A 555 -13.99 -20.65 -5.22
N PHE A 556 -13.67 -19.41 -5.50
CA PHE A 556 -14.04 -18.31 -4.64
C PHE A 556 -14.52 -17.10 -5.45
N SER A 557 -15.25 -16.24 -4.78
CA SER A 557 -15.61 -14.92 -5.29
C SER A 557 -15.47 -13.87 -4.20
N LEU A 558 -15.13 -12.67 -4.65
CA LEU A 558 -14.97 -11.49 -3.81
C LEU A 558 -15.86 -10.38 -4.34
N TYR A 559 -16.49 -9.67 -3.45
CA TYR A 559 -17.13 -8.41 -3.75
C TYR A 559 -16.57 -7.32 -2.81
N SER A 560 -15.73 -6.46 -3.38
CA SER A 560 -15.35 -5.21 -2.72
C SER A 560 -16.45 -4.20 -2.99
N THR A 561 -17.27 -3.93 -2.00
CA THR A 561 -18.42 -3.03 -2.15
C THR A 561 -17.96 -1.57 -2.32
N PRO A 562 -18.80 -0.67 -2.82
CA PRO A 562 -18.48 0.75 -2.91
C PRO A 562 -18.27 1.45 -1.55
N ARG A 563 -18.62 0.79 -0.46
CA ARG A 563 -18.50 1.33 0.91
C ARG A 563 -17.54 0.50 1.77
N ASN A 564 -17.94 0.11 2.96
CA ASN A 564 -17.06 -0.45 3.97
C ASN A 564 -16.97 -1.99 3.98
N ALA A 565 -17.85 -2.70 3.28
CA ALA A 565 -17.87 -4.15 3.28
C ALA A 565 -16.94 -4.77 2.21
N PHE A 566 -16.35 -5.91 2.55
CA PHE A 566 -15.64 -6.79 1.64
C PHE A 566 -16.14 -8.21 1.85
N ILE A 567 -16.80 -8.76 0.84
CA ILE A 567 -17.51 -10.05 0.95
C ILE A 567 -16.72 -11.14 0.26
N TYR A 568 -16.49 -12.24 0.96
CA TYR A 568 -15.82 -13.43 0.46
C TYR A 568 -16.79 -14.61 0.50
N LEU A 569 -16.95 -15.28 -0.64
CA LEU A 569 -17.69 -16.53 -0.77
C LEU A 569 -16.78 -17.59 -1.37
N ASP A 570 -16.87 -18.83 -0.91
CA ASP A 570 -16.18 -19.93 -1.56
C ASP A 570 -16.97 -21.22 -1.63
N TYR A 571 -16.38 -22.16 -2.38
CA TYR A 571 -16.84 -23.52 -2.58
C TYR A 571 -15.62 -24.41 -2.77
N VAL A 572 -15.30 -25.21 -1.77
CA VAL A 572 -14.09 -26.05 -1.75
C VAL A 572 -14.49 -27.50 -1.93
N THR A 573 -13.87 -28.19 -2.88
CA THR A 573 -14.10 -29.60 -3.16
C THR A 573 -12.80 -30.41 -3.10
N ALA A 574 -12.92 -31.69 -2.77
CA ALA A 574 -11.81 -32.62 -2.77
C ALA A 574 -11.56 -33.19 -4.16
N ASN A 575 -10.39 -32.96 -4.74
CA ASN A 575 -9.95 -33.60 -5.99
C ASN A 575 -9.58 -35.09 -5.78
N ASP A 576 -9.12 -35.42 -4.56
CA ASP A 576 -8.81 -36.78 -4.12
C ASP A 576 -9.26 -36.97 -2.68
N SER A 577 -9.57 -38.24 -2.29
CA SER A 577 -9.91 -38.56 -0.91
C SER A 577 -8.76 -38.21 0.02
N CYS A 578 -9.03 -37.49 1.11
CA CYS A 578 -8.02 -37.01 2.04
C CYS A 578 -8.56 -36.89 3.48
N GLN A 579 -7.64 -36.65 4.42
CA GLN A 579 -7.98 -36.36 5.80
C GLN A 579 -7.64 -34.87 6.09
N ILE A 580 -8.65 -34.09 6.38
CA ILE A 580 -8.53 -32.71 6.83
C ILE A 580 -8.20 -32.78 8.33
N THR A 581 -7.16 -32.07 8.76
CA THR A 581 -6.72 -32.02 10.15
C THR A 581 -6.97 -30.69 10.82
N ALA A 582 -7.11 -29.61 10.03
CA ALA A 582 -7.58 -28.32 10.51
C ALA A 582 -8.15 -27.48 9.36
N GLU A 583 -9.01 -26.54 9.70
CA GLU A 583 -9.48 -25.48 8.80
C GLU A 583 -9.16 -24.13 9.41
N LYS A 584 -8.52 -23.28 8.61
CA LYS A 584 -8.11 -21.90 8.95
C LYS A 584 -8.66 -20.96 7.88
N GLY A 585 -9.99 -20.82 7.87
CA GLY A 585 -10.71 -20.13 6.81
C GLY A 585 -10.70 -18.62 6.98
N GLY A 586 -10.37 -17.91 5.90
CA GLY A 586 -10.11 -16.48 5.89
C GLY A 586 -8.95 -16.13 6.81
N MET A 587 -8.04 -15.26 6.42
CA MET A 587 -6.95 -14.90 7.32
C MET A 587 -6.61 -13.42 7.19
N LEU A 588 -6.47 -12.76 8.31
CA LEU A 588 -5.82 -11.47 8.41
C LEU A 588 -4.54 -11.61 9.24
N ALA A 589 -3.47 -10.97 8.77
CA ALA A 589 -2.26 -10.76 9.54
C ALA A 589 -2.31 -9.36 10.14
N ILE A 590 -2.23 -9.25 11.44
CA ILE A 590 -2.44 -8.01 12.19
C ILE A 590 -1.15 -7.66 12.90
N SER A 591 -0.65 -6.45 12.73
CA SER A 591 0.54 -5.99 13.45
C SER A 591 0.25 -5.89 14.95
N THR A 592 1.15 -6.44 15.77
CA THR A 592 1.07 -6.44 17.24
C THR A 592 2.42 -6.10 17.85
N ASP A 593 3.03 -5.04 17.40
CA ASP A 593 4.31 -4.57 17.92
C ASP A 593 4.17 -3.31 18.79
N GLU A 594 5.26 -2.92 19.47
CA GLU A 594 5.29 -1.79 20.38
C GLU A 594 4.92 -0.45 19.70
N PHE A 595 5.05 -0.35 18.38
CA PHE A 595 4.64 0.84 17.66
C PHE A 595 3.14 0.84 17.35
N THR A 596 2.61 -0.31 16.93
CA THR A 596 1.19 -0.44 16.60
C THR A 596 0.36 -0.62 17.86
N LYS A 597 0.57 -1.70 18.57
CA LYS A 597 0.12 -2.07 19.93
C LYS A 597 0.69 -3.44 20.24
N ASP A 598 1.19 -3.64 21.44
CA ASP A 598 1.63 -4.97 21.88
C ASP A 598 0.46 -5.95 22.00
N GLU A 599 -0.72 -5.45 22.36
CA GLU A 599 -1.95 -6.21 22.51
C GLU A 599 -3.07 -5.62 21.66
N ARG A 600 -3.97 -6.49 21.16
CA ARG A 600 -5.21 -6.10 20.49
C ARG A 600 -6.40 -6.37 21.37
N THR A 601 -7.39 -5.51 21.26
CA THR A 601 -8.67 -5.66 21.96
C THR A 601 -9.67 -6.31 21.03
N LEU A 602 -10.10 -7.51 21.38
CA LEU A 602 -11.09 -8.28 20.63
C LEU A 602 -12.45 -8.17 21.30
N TYR A 603 -13.45 -7.73 20.57
CA TYR A 603 -14.84 -7.65 20.99
C TYR A 603 -15.63 -8.73 20.26
N TYR A 604 -16.50 -9.44 20.98
CA TYR A 604 -17.29 -10.53 20.41
C TYR A 604 -18.55 -10.79 21.23
N HIS A 605 -19.45 -11.57 20.68
CA HIS A 605 -20.65 -12.04 21.36
C HIS A 605 -20.62 -13.56 21.39
N GLU A 606 -20.68 -14.15 22.59
CA GLU A 606 -20.61 -15.61 22.73
C GLU A 606 -21.90 -16.27 22.28
N ARG A 607 -21.79 -17.33 21.50
CA ARG A 607 -22.95 -18.17 21.15
C ARG A 607 -23.37 -18.96 22.38
N GLU A 608 -24.53 -18.63 22.92
CA GLU A 608 -25.10 -19.37 24.02
C GLU A 608 -26.22 -20.32 23.53
N PRO A 609 -26.31 -21.54 24.09
CA PRO A 609 -27.43 -22.40 23.83
C PRO A 609 -28.70 -21.81 24.47
N GLY A 610 -29.56 -21.18 23.69
CA GLY A 610 -30.82 -20.66 24.19
C GLY A 610 -31.16 -19.19 23.94
N GLY A 611 -30.25 -18.45 23.32
CA GLY A 611 -30.55 -17.14 22.72
C GLY A 611 -30.88 -16.01 23.69
N ASN A 612 -30.30 -16.00 24.89
CA ASN A 612 -30.40 -14.84 25.75
C ASN A 612 -29.40 -13.75 25.31
N GLU A 613 -29.87 -12.51 25.23
CA GLU A 613 -29.04 -11.33 24.91
C GLU A 613 -27.90 -11.21 25.94
N GLU A 614 -26.71 -11.64 25.58
CA GLU A 614 -25.54 -11.40 26.39
C GLU A 614 -24.83 -10.11 25.95
N SER A 615 -24.19 -9.49 26.90
CA SER A 615 -23.35 -8.30 26.67
C SER A 615 -22.16 -8.64 25.77
N ILE A 616 -21.72 -7.69 24.98
CA ILE A 616 -20.46 -7.76 24.22
C ILE A 616 -19.32 -8.08 25.18
N LYS A 617 -18.61 -9.18 24.92
CA LYS A 617 -17.42 -9.61 25.67
C LYS A 617 -16.17 -8.97 25.08
N VAL A 618 -15.17 -8.82 25.93
CA VAL A 618 -13.90 -8.19 25.57
C VAL A 618 -12.75 -9.07 26.04
N VAL A 619 -11.78 -9.32 25.18
CA VAL A 619 -10.51 -9.96 25.55
C VAL A 619 -9.36 -9.18 24.93
N GLN A 620 -8.27 -9.03 25.67
CA GLN A 620 -7.01 -8.48 25.15
C GLN A 620 -6.04 -9.63 24.89
N SER A 621 -5.32 -9.56 23.80
CA SER A 621 -4.35 -10.57 23.43
C SER A 621 -3.19 -9.97 22.62
N ASP A 622 -1.99 -10.34 23.01
CA ASP A 622 -0.75 -10.06 22.26
C ASP A 622 -0.47 -11.12 21.17
N GLY A 623 -1.30 -12.16 21.11
CA GLY A 623 -1.19 -13.25 20.11
C GLY A 623 -0.17 -14.34 20.42
N GLU A 624 0.52 -14.30 21.57
CA GLU A 624 1.43 -15.39 21.97
C GLU A 624 0.65 -16.70 22.22
N ASP A 625 -0.47 -16.58 22.95
CA ASP A 625 -1.39 -17.69 23.16
C ASP A 625 -2.56 -17.61 22.19
N MET A 626 -3.02 -18.78 21.72
CA MET A 626 -4.18 -18.87 20.85
C MET A 626 -5.45 -18.58 21.63
N VAL A 627 -6.14 -17.50 21.28
CA VAL A 627 -7.47 -17.16 21.79
C VAL A 627 -8.53 -17.73 20.88
N LEU A 628 -9.43 -18.55 21.42
CA LEU A 628 -10.54 -19.16 20.68
C LEU A 628 -11.86 -18.52 21.13
N LEU A 629 -12.61 -17.95 20.20
CA LEU A 629 -13.87 -17.28 20.46
C LEU A 629 -15.04 -18.10 19.84
N ASN A 630 -15.98 -18.49 20.68
CA ASN A 630 -17.23 -19.12 20.23
C ASN A 630 -18.23 -18.02 19.81
N SER A 631 -18.03 -17.45 18.64
CA SER A 631 -18.78 -16.30 18.14
C SER A 631 -18.97 -16.37 16.62
N ASP A 632 -20.02 -15.70 16.12
CA ASP A 632 -20.23 -15.50 14.68
C ASP A 632 -19.51 -14.25 14.16
N TRP A 633 -19.05 -13.41 15.05
CA TRP A 633 -18.35 -12.19 14.68
C TRP A 633 -17.26 -11.81 15.69
N VAL A 634 -16.31 -11.04 15.23
CA VAL A 634 -15.29 -10.39 16.05
C VAL A 634 -15.06 -8.97 15.53
N ASN A 635 -14.84 -8.04 16.44
CA ASN A 635 -14.33 -6.71 16.13
C ASN A 635 -12.98 -6.51 16.81
N ILE A 636 -12.05 -5.90 16.11
CA ILE A 636 -10.71 -5.61 16.59
C ILE A 636 -10.59 -4.12 16.78
N ASP A 637 -10.27 -3.70 18.01
CA ASP A 637 -9.99 -2.32 18.42
C ASP A 637 -11.09 -1.29 18.08
N ASN A 638 -12.35 -1.70 17.89
CA ASN A 638 -13.45 -0.87 17.35
C ASN A 638 -13.12 -0.30 15.95
N GLU A 639 -12.38 -1.03 15.13
CA GLU A 639 -11.89 -0.58 13.87
C GLU A 639 -12.24 -1.53 12.73
N ILE A 640 -11.97 -2.82 12.90
CA ILE A 640 -12.26 -3.85 11.89
C ILE A 640 -13.17 -4.91 12.48
N GLY A 641 -14.24 -5.20 11.74
CA GLY A 641 -15.17 -6.25 12.08
C GLY A 641 -15.20 -7.36 11.03
N ILE A 642 -15.42 -8.60 11.48
CA ILE A 642 -15.58 -9.75 10.60
C ILE A 642 -16.77 -10.57 11.06
N ILE A 643 -17.65 -10.91 10.13
CA ILE A 643 -18.77 -11.82 10.37
C ILE A 643 -18.55 -13.09 9.55
N GLY A 644 -18.67 -14.24 10.23
CA GLY A 644 -18.64 -15.55 9.60
C GLY A 644 -19.70 -16.43 10.23
N GLN A 645 -20.94 -16.37 9.75
CA GLN A 645 -22.04 -17.19 10.29
C GLN A 645 -21.78 -18.69 10.04
N ASN A 646 -21.36 -19.40 11.09
CA ASN A 646 -21.11 -20.84 11.05
C ASN A 646 -20.94 -21.38 12.47
N GLU A 647 -20.83 -22.68 12.62
CA GLU A 647 -20.63 -23.36 13.93
C GLU A 647 -19.15 -23.42 14.38
N LYS A 648 -18.22 -22.83 13.60
CA LYS A 648 -16.78 -22.85 13.89
C LYS A 648 -16.37 -21.74 14.81
N LEU A 649 -15.18 -21.85 15.38
CA LEU A 649 -14.60 -20.84 16.25
C LEU A 649 -13.94 -19.72 15.43
N ILE A 650 -13.73 -18.59 16.05
CA ILE A 650 -12.80 -17.57 15.60
C ILE A 650 -11.52 -17.75 16.42
N ALA A 651 -10.37 -17.78 15.77
CA ALA A 651 -9.09 -17.94 16.44
C ALA A 651 -8.17 -16.73 16.19
N PHE A 652 -7.55 -16.22 17.26
CA PHE A 652 -6.57 -15.15 17.20
C PHE A 652 -5.29 -15.63 17.90
N GLY A 653 -4.16 -15.61 17.19
CA GLY A 653 -2.88 -16.09 17.72
C GLY A 653 -1.86 -16.34 16.61
N ASP A 654 -1.02 -17.37 16.76
CA ASP A 654 0.04 -17.67 15.79
C ASP A 654 0.99 -16.48 15.54
N LYS A 655 1.37 -15.78 16.62
CA LYS A 655 2.28 -14.64 16.56
C LYS A 655 3.59 -15.03 15.89
N SER A 656 4.03 -14.23 14.95
CA SER A 656 5.26 -14.47 14.19
C SER A 656 5.99 -13.18 13.90
N THR A 657 7.32 -13.25 13.88
CA THR A 657 8.18 -12.14 13.50
C THR A 657 8.78 -12.40 12.14
N GLU A 658 8.60 -11.48 11.21
CA GLU A 658 9.25 -11.50 9.91
C GLU A 658 9.73 -10.09 9.54
N ASN A 659 11.00 -9.94 9.19
CA ASN A 659 11.62 -8.66 8.87
C ASN A 659 11.34 -7.58 9.93
N SER A 660 11.41 -7.96 11.20
CA SER A 660 11.17 -7.08 12.35
C SER A 660 9.73 -6.59 12.52
N ILE A 661 8.79 -7.10 11.76
CA ILE A 661 7.37 -6.91 12.01
C ILE A 661 6.80 -8.11 12.73
N ILE A 662 6.16 -7.85 13.83
CA ILE A 662 5.41 -8.85 14.59
C ILE A 662 3.96 -8.80 14.09
N THR A 663 3.46 -9.95 13.67
CA THR A 663 2.06 -10.10 13.26
C THR A 663 1.41 -11.24 14.01
N THR A 664 0.15 -11.01 14.36
CA THR A 664 -0.74 -12.04 14.91
C THR A 664 -1.77 -12.38 13.86
N LYS A 665 -2.13 -13.64 13.73
CA LYS A 665 -3.09 -14.09 12.73
C LYS A 665 -4.48 -14.19 13.32
N LEU A 666 -5.45 -13.69 12.57
CA LEU A 666 -6.86 -13.90 12.85
C LEU A 666 -7.44 -14.84 11.80
N TYR A 667 -8.04 -15.92 12.28
CA TYR A 667 -8.80 -16.88 11.47
C TYR A 667 -10.28 -16.78 11.82
N PRO A 668 -11.12 -16.16 10.99
CA PRO A 668 -12.55 -16.02 11.25
C PRO A 668 -13.32 -17.33 11.28
N MET A 669 -12.76 -18.38 10.70
CA MET A 669 -13.34 -19.73 10.71
C MET A 669 -12.24 -20.75 11.04
N TYR A 670 -12.24 -21.23 12.27
CA TYR A 670 -11.22 -22.14 12.79
C TYR A 670 -11.85 -23.42 13.34
N THR A 671 -11.30 -24.56 12.96
CA THR A 671 -11.49 -25.82 13.66
C THR A 671 -10.28 -26.73 13.45
N ASP A 672 -9.95 -27.53 14.45
CA ASP A 672 -8.95 -28.60 14.42
C ASP A 672 -9.58 -30.00 14.42
N ASP A 673 -10.88 -30.08 14.15
CA ASP A 673 -11.60 -31.33 14.03
C ASP A 673 -11.11 -32.16 12.83
N ILE A 674 -10.67 -33.36 13.11
CA ILE A 674 -10.19 -34.31 12.10
C ILE A 674 -11.35 -34.95 11.40
N ARG A 675 -11.40 -34.82 10.06
CA ARG A 675 -12.42 -35.47 9.22
C ARG A 675 -11.83 -36.03 7.94
N THR A 676 -12.41 -37.12 7.47
CA THR A 676 -12.09 -37.72 6.17
C THR A 676 -13.12 -37.27 5.15
N VAL A 677 -12.66 -36.83 3.98
CA VAL A 677 -13.49 -36.45 2.84
C VAL A 677 -13.15 -37.31 1.64
N SER A 678 -14.18 -37.69 0.86
CA SER A 678 -14.03 -38.50 -0.34
C SER A 678 -13.78 -37.59 -1.56
N LYS A 679 -13.24 -38.15 -2.62
CA LYS A 679 -13.10 -37.46 -3.91
C LYS A 679 -14.45 -36.94 -4.40
N GLY A 680 -14.51 -35.68 -4.79
CA GLY A 680 -15.69 -34.97 -5.28
C GLY A 680 -16.60 -34.42 -4.17
N GLU A 681 -16.31 -34.71 -2.90
CA GLU A 681 -17.07 -34.20 -1.77
C GLU A 681 -16.79 -32.75 -1.49
N ILE A 682 -17.79 -32.01 -1.01
CA ILE A 682 -17.67 -30.63 -0.58
C ILE A 682 -16.89 -30.61 0.74
N VAL A 683 -15.76 -29.94 0.75
CA VAL A 683 -14.93 -29.75 1.92
C VAL A 683 -15.42 -28.57 2.74
N GLY A 684 -15.82 -27.50 2.09
CA GLY A 684 -16.32 -26.29 2.74
C GLY A 684 -17.05 -25.36 1.79
N MET A 685 -17.92 -24.54 2.38
CA MET A 685 -18.66 -23.49 1.69
C MET A 685 -18.77 -22.35 2.67
N ARG A 686 -17.92 -21.33 2.50
CA ARG A 686 -17.74 -20.25 3.47
C ARG A 686 -18.36 -18.95 2.98
N ASN A 687 -18.91 -18.17 3.93
CA ASN A 687 -19.37 -16.80 3.75
C ASN A 687 -18.69 -15.96 4.82
N LEU A 688 -17.86 -15.01 4.40
CA LEU A 688 -17.20 -14.08 5.30
C LEU A 688 -17.45 -12.66 4.83
N VAL A 689 -17.75 -11.78 5.76
CA VAL A 689 -17.92 -10.35 5.47
C VAL A 689 -16.99 -9.57 6.41
N TYR A 690 -16.11 -8.80 5.80
CA TYR A 690 -15.14 -7.95 6.49
C TYR A 690 -15.63 -6.50 6.41
N TYR A 691 -15.57 -5.80 7.51
CA TYR A 691 -15.94 -4.39 7.63
C TYR A 691 -14.78 -3.59 8.20
N ALA A 692 -14.56 -2.40 7.66
CA ALA A 692 -13.63 -1.44 8.21
C ALA A 692 -14.38 -0.23 8.78
N ASN A 693 -13.76 0.47 9.72
CA ASN A 693 -14.30 1.65 10.36
C ASN A 693 -15.65 1.38 11.05
N VAL A 694 -15.72 0.29 11.80
CA VAL A 694 -16.93 -0.16 12.52
C VAL A 694 -16.64 -0.41 13.99
N SER A 695 -17.57 0.00 14.86
CA SER A 695 -17.49 -0.31 16.27
C SER A 695 -17.99 -1.74 16.57
N ALA A 696 -17.68 -2.24 17.77
CA ALA A 696 -18.21 -3.51 18.26
C ALA A 696 -19.76 -3.50 18.37
N ILE A 697 -20.37 -2.35 18.67
CA ILE A 697 -21.82 -2.20 18.72
C ILE A 697 -22.41 -2.34 17.32
N ASP A 698 -21.82 -1.66 16.33
CA ASP A 698 -22.26 -1.79 14.93
C ASP A 698 -22.16 -3.25 14.46
N MET A 699 -21.05 -3.94 14.82
CA MET A 699 -20.85 -5.34 14.46
C MET A 699 -21.90 -6.25 15.07
N CYS A 700 -22.28 -6.03 16.33
CA CYS A 700 -23.36 -6.76 16.98
C CYS A 700 -24.68 -6.60 16.21
N LEU A 701 -25.03 -5.36 15.82
CA LEU A 701 -26.24 -5.09 15.04
C LEU A 701 -26.15 -5.67 13.62
N MET A 702 -25.00 -5.54 12.95
CA MET A 702 -24.80 -6.08 11.61
C MET A 702 -24.84 -7.60 11.57
N SER A 703 -24.31 -8.29 12.58
CA SER A 703 -24.32 -9.75 12.63
C SER A 703 -25.75 -10.32 12.70
N GLN A 704 -26.68 -9.62 13.35
CA GLN A 704 -28.09 -9.98 13.41
C GLN A 704 -28.82 -9.77 12.07
N ARG A 705 -28.30 -8.90 11.20
CA ARG A 705 -28.88 -8.58 9.89
C ARG A 705 -28.30 -9.40 8.73
N LEU A 706 -27.21 -10.10 8.93
CA LEU A 706 -26.59 -10.91 7.88
C LEU A 706 -27.48 -12.10 7.54
N CYS A 707 -27.85 -12.23 6.26
CA CYS A 707 -28.67 -13.33 5.78
C CYS A 707 -27.85 -14.26 4.85
N SER A 708 -27.55 -15.48 5.30
CA SER A 708 -26.97 -16.49 4.43
C SER A 708 -28.06 -17.08 3.51
N LEU A 709 -27.77 -17.13 2.22
CA LEU A 709 -28.69 -17.65 1.20
C LEU A 709 -28.40 -19.12 0.83
N LYS A 710 -27.45 -19.78 1.48
CA LYS A 710 -27.00 -21.15 1.15
C LYS A 710 -28.16 -22.18 1.05
N SER A 711 -29.13 -22.10 1.95
CA SER A 711 -30.26 -23.00 1.98
C SER A 711 -31.34 -22.73 0.92
N GLN A 712 -31.29 -21.56 0.30
CA GLN A 712 -32.26 -21.10 -0.69
C GLN A 712 -31.72 -21.18 -2.13
N LEU A 713 -30.41 -21.42 -2.27
CA LEU A 713 -29.73 -21.47 -3.55
C LEU A 713 -29.48 -22.91 -4.00
N PRO A 714 -29.36 -23.17 -5.32
CA PRO A 714 -29.07 -24.52 -5.84
C PRO A 714 -27.73 -25.05 -5.36
N GLU A 715 -27.55 -26.35 -5.46
CA GLU A 715 -26.26 -26.99 -5.21
C GLU A 715 -25.16 -26.35 -6.08
N GLY A 716 -24.03 -26.05 -5.49
CA GLY A 716 -22.91 -25.37 -6.15
C GLY A 716 -23.03 -23.86 -6.23
N TRP A 717 -24.11 -23.29 -5.71
CA TRP A 717 -24.22 -21.85 -5.53
C TRP A 717 -23.99 -21.44 -4.07
N ASN A 718 -23.49 -20.25 -3.86
CA ASN A 718 -23.34 -19.64 -2.54
C ASN A 718 -23.74 -18.17 -2.60
N GLY A 719 -24.24 -17.63 -1.50
CA GLY A 719 -24.70 -16.25 -1.50
C GLY A 719 -25.03 -15.70 -0.12
N VAL A 720 -25.08 -14.38 -0.05
CA VAL A 720 -25.34 -13.62 1.17
C VAL A 720 -26.05 -12.31 0.87
N ILE A 721 -26.94 -11.88 1.76
CA ILE A 721 -27.32 -10.48 1.89
C ILE A 721 -26.56 -9.94 3.10
N ALA A 722 -25.55 -9.13 2.83
CA ALA A 722 -24.68 -8.53 3.85
C ALA A 722 -25.19 -7.13 4.22
N PRO A 723 -25.31 -6.81 5.50
CA PRO A 723 -25.71 -5.47 5.94
C PRO A 723 -24.67 -4.41 5.63
N ASP A 724 -25.13 -3.21 5.45
CA ASP A 724 -24.39 -1.98 5.62
C ASP A 724 -25.01 -1.18 6.77
N SER A 725 -24.53 0.02 7.06
CA SER A 725 -25.06 0.86 8.14
C SER A 725 -26.59 1.01 8.09
N LEU A 726 -27.16 1.22 6.90
CA LEU A 726 -28.62 1.39 6.70
C LEU A 726 -29.22 0.37 5.74
N GLY A 727 -28.56 0.03 4.66
CA GLY A 727 -29.03 -0.86 3.61
C GLY A 727 -28.36 -2.24 3.65
N ALA A 728 -28.19 -2.83 2.46
CA ALA A 728 -27.56 -4.12 2.32
C ALA A 728 -26.89 -4.30 0.95
N TYR A 729 -26.16 -5.39 0.82
CA TYR A 729 -25.57 -5.88 -0.44
C TYR A 729 -26.01 -7.32 -0.70
N LEU A 730 -26.55 -7.58 -1.87
CA LEU A 730 -26.73 -8.94 -2.36
C LEU A 730 -25.47 -9.38 -3.09
N PHE A 731 -24.93 -10.54 -2.72
CA PHE A 731 -23.85 -11.17 -3.44
C PHE A 731 -24.10 -12.66 -3.58
N ILE A 732 -24.24 -13.14 -4.83
CA ILE A 732 -24.52 -14.54 -5.17
C ILE A 732 -23.50 -15.02 -6.17
N SER A 733 -23.04 -16.25 -6.03
CA SER A 733 -22.05 -16.88 -6.92
C SER A 733 -22.44 -18.30 -7.28
N ASN A 734 -22.33 -18.62 -8.57
CA ASN A 734 -22.45 -19.98 -9.08
C ASN A 734 -21.05 -20.59 -9.24
N PHE A 735 -20.66 -21.55 -8.41
CA PHE A 735 -19.32 -22.14 -8.41
C PHE A 735 -19.23 -23.43 -9.21
N ASP A 736 -20.23 -24.27 -9.19
CA ASP A 736 -20.16 -25.62 -9.77
C ASP A 736 -21.31 -25.96 -10.72
N GLY A 737 -22.40 -25.25 -10.64
CA GLY A 737 -23.56 -25.46 -11.52
C GLY A 737 -23.28 -25.18 -12.99
N GLN A 738 -24.08 -25.75 -13.88
CA GLN A 738 -24.19 -25.22 -15.25
C GLN A 738 -24.90 -23.89 -15.20
N THR A 739 -24.90 -23.14 -16.32
CA THR A 739 -25.77 -21.96 -16.44
C THR A 739 -27.19 -22.37 -16.09
N THR A 740 -27.70 -21.84 -15.00
CA THR A 740 -29.02 -22.11 -14.52
C THR A 740 -29.76 -20.82 -14.22
N GLU A 741 -31.03 -20.82 -14.49
CA GLU A 741 -31.98 -19.84 -13.99
C GLU A 741 -32.58 -20.39 -12.72
N ASP A 742 -32.47 -19.64 -11.63
CA ASP A 742 -33.05 -20.05 -10.36
C ASP A 742 -33.64 -18.87 -9.60
N ALA A 743 -34.61 -19.14 -8.74
CA ALA A 743 -35.34 -18.13 -7.99
C ALA A 743 -34.89 -18.14 -6.53
N LEU A 744 -34.63 -16.93 -6.03
CA LEU A 744 -34.68 -16.66 -4.59
C LEU A 744 -36.15 -16.47 -4.24
N GLU A 745 -36.71 -17.35 -3.42
CA GLU A 745 -38.10 -17.29 -2.99
C GLU A 745 -38.22 -16.90 -1.54
N ASP A 746 -39.26 -16.15 -1.21
CA ASP A 746 -39.63 -15.76 0.16
C ASP A 746 -38.50 -15.06 0.93
N VAL A 747 -37.74 -14.16 0.24
CA VAL A 747 -36.64 -13.42 0.87
C VAL A 747 -37.17 -12.24 1.64
N GLN A 748 -36.82 -12.16 2.91
CA GLN A 748 -37.02 -11.01 3.78
C GLN A 748 -35.68 -10.53 4.29
N TYR A 749 -35.62 -9.23 4.62
CA TYR A 749 -34.41 -8.61 5.17
C TYR A 749 -34.74 -7.77 6.41
N PRO A 750 -33.99 -7.94 7.51
CA PRO A 750 -34.17 -7.16 8.73
C PRO A 750 -33.59 -5.76 8.57
N LEU A 751 -34.43 -4.76 8.36
CA LEU A 751 -33.97 -3.42 8.01
C LEU A 751 -34.09 -2.42 9.14
N THR A 752 -35.21 -2.40 9.87
CA THR A 752 -35.47 -1.44 10.95
C THR A 752 -35.67 -2.21 12.25
N LYS A 753 -35.26 -1.62 13.36
CA LYS A 753 -35.37 -2.23 14.69
C LYS A 753 -36.31 -1.38 15.58
N ASP A 754 -37.40 -1.99 16.06
CA ASP A 754 -38.13 -1.53 17.21
C ASP A 754 -37.43 -2.02 18.50
N ASP A 755 -37.92 -1.64 19.67
CA ASP A 755 -37.22 -1.82 20.96
C ASP A 755 -36.65 -3.23 21.20
N GLU A 756 -37.25 -4.29 20.64
CA GLU A 756 -36.81 -5.66 20.86
C GLU A 756 -36.53 -6.47 19.55
N ASP A 757 -37.24 -6.18 18.44
CA ASP A 757 -37.20 -7.00 17.23
C ASP A 757 -36.94 -6.19 15.96
N TRP A 758 -36.26 -6.85 14.98
CA TRP A 758 -36.06 -6.31 13.65
C TRP A 758 -37.34 -6.41 12.82
N GLU A 759 -37.74 -5.32 12.20
CA GLU A 759 -38.80 -5.35 11.19
C GLU A 759 -38.32 -5.96 9.89
N MET A 760 -39.12 -6.89 9.34
CA MET A 760 -38.78 -7.59 8.12
C MET A 760 -39.36 -6.89 6.89
N TRP A 761 -38.54 -6.69 5.88
CA TRP A 761 -38.85 -5.99 4.64
C TRP A 761 -38.49 -6.84 3.43
N ALA A 762 -39.25 -6.69 2.32
CA ALA A 762 -38.92 -7.27 1.03
C ALA A 762 -37.82 -6.45 0.34
N PRO A 763 -36.58 -6.97 0.09
CA PRO A 763 -35.59 -6.27 -0.70
C PRO A 763 -35.99 -6.22 -2.18
N VAL A 764 -35.68 -5.11 -2.88
CA VAL A 764 -35.93 -4.95 -4.31
C VAL A 764 -34.62 -5.17 -5.09
N PHE A 765 -34.64 -6.14 -6.01
CA PHE A 765 -33.48 -6.49 -6.82
C PHE A 765 -33.47 -5.79 -8.18
N ASN A 766 -32.32 -5.78 -8.87
CA ASN A 766 -32.23 -5.27 -10.25
C ASN A 766 -32.65 -6.32 -11.31
N VAL A 767 -33.43 -7.28 -10.89
CA VAL A 767 -34.23 -8.19 -11.73
C VAL A 767 -35.70 -8.04 -11.33
N GLU A 768 -36.62 -8.49 -12.18
CA GLU A 768 -38.05 -8.43 -11.85
C GLU A 768 -38.30 -9.18 -10.52
N THR A 769 -38.80 -8.44 -9.52
CA THR A 769 -39.00 -8.92 -8.15
C THR A 769 -40.49 -8.88 -7.85
N TYR A 770 -41.10 -10.03 -7.67
CA TYR A 770 -42.49 -10.13 -7.16
C TYR A 770 -42.47 -10.03 -5.64
N ILE A 771 -43.35 -9.20 -5.10
CA ILE A 771 -43.45 -8.97 -3.66
C ILE A 771 -44.85 -9.34 -3.18
N ALA A 772 -44.91 -10.25 -2.20
CA ALA A 772 -46.11 -10.68 -1.48
C ALA A 772 -45.82 -10.77 0.02
N ASP A 773 -46.70 -10.22 0.85
CA ASP A 773 -46.61 -10.24 2.33
C ASP A 773 -45.19 -9.86 2.86
N SER A 774 -44.60 -8.83 2.25
CA SER A 774 -43.23 -8.35 2.55
C SER A 774 -42.11 -9.35 2.27
N HIS A 775 -42.36 -10.34 1.36
CA HIS A 775 -41.36 -11.27 0.87
C HIS A 775 -41.07 -11.00 -0.61
N SER A 776 -39.80 -11.07 -0.99
CA SER A 776 -39.36 -10.96 -2.38
C SER A 776 -39.18 -12.33 -3.00
N THR A 777 -39.66 -12.50 -4.25
CA THR A 777 -39.30 -13.61 -5.12
C THR A 777 -38.68 -13.07 -6.40
N ALA A 778 -37.46 -13.46 -6.73
CA ALA A 778 -36.73 -12.97 -7.89
C ALA A 778 -35.89 -14.08 -8.53
N THR A 779 -35.85 -14.09 -9.87
CA THR A 779 -35.11 -15.09 -10.65
C THR A 779 -33.78 -14.52 -11.14
N PHE A 780 -32.70 -15.28 -10.94
CA PHE A 780 -31.34 -14.93 -11.35
C PHE A 780 -30.79 -15.98 -12.32
N THR A 781 -30.10 -15.53 -13.34
CA THR A 781 -29.41 -16.40 -14.29
C THR A 781 -27.91 -16.18 -14.17
N LEU A 782 -27.17 -17.21 -13.76
CA LEU A 782 -25.72 -17.14 -13.60
C LEU A 782 -25.01 -18.28 -14.31
N ASP A 783 -24.00 -17.91 -15.09
CA ASP A 783 -23.05 -18.86 -15.64
C ASP A 783 -22.13 -19.42 -14.56
N ARG A 784 -21.56 -20.60 -14.82
CA ARG A 784 -20.54 -21.18 -13.94
C ARG A 784 -19.36 -20.22 -13.73
N ASN A 785 -18.89 -20.10 -12.50
CA ASN A 785 -17.85 -19.18 -12.07
C ASN A 785 -18.18 -17.70 -12.38
N ARG A 786 -19.45 -17.33 -12.19
CA ARG A 786 -19.94 -15.97 -12.26
C ARG A 786 -20.64 -15.58 -10.98
N SER A 787 -20.65 -14.29 -10.72
CA SER A 787 -21.31 -13.72 -9.57
C SER A 787 -22.24 -12.59 -9.98
N PHE A 788 -23.26 -12.41 -9.16
CA PHE A 788 -24.15 -11.28 -9.18
C PHE A 788 -23.94 -10.46 -7.89
N ALA A 789 -23.75 -9.18 -8.04
CA ALA A 789 -23.56 -8.24 -6.94
C ALA A 789 -24.49 -7.04 -7.10
N GLN A 790 -25.12 -6.62 -6.02
CA GLN A 790 -26.02 -5.47 -6.03
C GLN A 790 -26.06 -4.78 -4.67
N PRO A 791 -25.89 -3.43 -4.57
CA PRO A 791 -26.36 -2.63 -3.44
C PRO A 791 -27.91 -2.65 -3.39
N ILE A 792 -28.49 -2.97 -2.24
CA ILE A 792 -29.92 -2.96 -2.03
C ILE A 792 -30.30 -1.68 -1.28
N ASN A 793 -30.88 -0.71 -2.00
CA ASN A 793 -31.29 0.58 -1.45
C ASN A 793 -32.79 0.76 -1.34
N PHE A 794 -33.60 -0.19 -1.89
CA PHE A 794 -35.04 -0.14 -1.90
C PHE A 794 -35.63 -1.35 -1.21
N PHE A 795 -36.51 -1.11 -0.25
CA PHE A 795 -37.22 -2.17 0.49
C PHE A 795 -38.69 -1.85 0.54
N ILE A 796 -39.51 -2.90 0.50
CA ILE A 796 -40.97 -2.78 0.49
C ILE A 796 -41.58 -3.60 1.62
N LYS A 797 -42.53 -2.98 2.34
CA LYS A 797 -43.46 -3.64 3.28
C LYS A 797 -44.85 -3.58 2.70
N GLY A 798 -45.48 -4.74 2.48
CA GLY A 798 -46.78 -4.88 1.80
C GLY A 798 -46.75 -6.00 0.76
N ASP A 799 -47.78 -5.99 -0.12
CA ASP A 799 -48.00 -7.07 -1.07
C ASP A 799 -48.51 -6.62 -2.43
N ASN A 800 -48.65 -7.60 -3.35
CA ASN A 800 -49.24 -7.43 -4.67
C ASN A 800 -48.54 -6.40 -5.58
N VAL A 801 -47.24 -6.32 -5.52
CA VAL A 801 -46.44 -5.46 -6.42
C VAL A 801 -45.38 -6.26 -7.11
N ILE A 802 -44.97 -5.78 -8.30
CA ILE A 802 -43.73 -6.13 -8.98
C ILE A 802 -42.83 -4.92 -8.90
N ALA A 803 -41.60 -5.10 -8.45
CA ALA A 803 -40.61 -4.04 -8.33
C ALA A 803 -39.34 -4.40 -9.09
N PHE A 804 -38.59 -3.35 -9.50
CA PHE A 804 -37.33 -3.48 -10.20
C PHE A 804 -36.42 -2.30 -9.84
N SER A 805 -35.25 -2.55 -9.31
CA SER A 805 -34.25 -1.54 -9.05
C SER A 805 -33.41 -1.29 -10.31
N ALA A 806 -33.61 -0.16 -10.97
CA ALA A 806 -32.89 0.20 -12.20
C ALA A 806 -31.50 0.78 -11.93
N SER A 807 -31.28 1.35 -10.74
CA SER A 807 -30.01 1.87 -10.26
C SER A 807 -30.04 2.01 -8.74
N GLU A 808 -28.95 2.41 -8.14
CA GLU A 808 -28.87 2.71 -6.70
C GLU A 808 -29.85 3.80 -6.25
N THR A 809 -30.25 4.67 -7.17
CA THR A 809 -31.13 5.80 -6.88
C THR A 809 -32.53 5.71 -7.51
N THR A 810 -32.85 4.67 -8.28
CA THR A 810 -34.10 4.57 -9.04
C THR A 810 -34.70 3.18 -9.04
N ALA A 811 -35.96 3.06 -8.63
CA ALA A 811 -36.72 1.82 -8.72
C ALA A 811 -38.08 2.05 -9.40
N TYR A 812 -38.61 1.02 -10.03
CA TYR A 812 -39.97 0.97 -10.61
C TYR A 812 -40.82 0.03 -9.77
N VAL A 813 -42.05 0.44 -9.46
CA VAL A 813 -43.01 -0.38 -8.73
C VAL A 813 -44.32 -0.40 -9.45
N THR A 814 -44.82 -1.59 -9.78
CA THR A 814 -46.08 -1.82 -10.48
C THR A 814 -47.03 -2.59 -9.59
N ALA A 815 -48.22 -2.03 -9.33
CA ALA A 815 -49.23 -2.72 -8.54
C ALA A 815 -50.06 -3.69 -9.36
N ARG A 816 -50.20 -4.90 -8.88
CA ARG A 816 -51.13 -5.93 -9.46
C ARG A 816 -52.58 -5.75 -9.04
N LYS A 817 -52.79 -5.18 -7.87
CA LYS A 817 -54.10 -4.84 -7.30
C LYS A 817 -54.02 -3.46 -6.66
N ASN A 818 -55.19 -2.89 -6.31
CA ASN A 818 -55.18 -1.72 -5.50
C ASN A 818 -54.51 -2.04 -4.16
N THR A 819 -53.43 -1.37 -3.82
CA THR A 819 -52.68 -1.65 -2.60
C THR A 819 -52.06 -0.37 -2.03
N THR A 820 -51.74 -0.44 -0.75
CA THR A 820 -50.90 0.56 -0.09
C THR A 820 -49.68 -0.19 0.41
N ILE A 821 -48.49 0.24 -0.03
CA ILE A 821 -47.23 -0.31 0.43
C ILE A 821 -46.49 0.76 1.25
N THR A 822 -45.60 0.30 2.11
CA THR A 822 -44.62 1.18 2.76
C THR A 822 -43.29 0.94 2.07
N MET A 823 -42.62 2.01 1.67
CA MET A 823 -41.31 1.94 1.06
C MET A 823 -40.28 2.51 2.02
N ALA A 824 -39.16 1.80 2.18
CA ALA A 824 -37.93 2.30 2.80
C ALA A 824 -36.87 2.45 1.70
N VAL A 825 -36.28 3.63 1.61
CA VAL A 825 -35.27 3.96 0.62
C VAL A 825 -34.04 4.50 1.33
N CYS A 826 -32.90 3.88 1.06
CA CYS A 826 -31.60 4.39 1.50
C CYS A 826 -31.18 5.51 0.56
N VAL A 827 -31.06 6.72 1.07
CA VAL A 827 -30.69 7.92 0.31
C VAL A 827 -29.29 8.39 0.70
N ASP A 828 -28.73 9.27 -0.11
CA ASP A 828 -27.41 9.88 0.11
C ASP A 828 -26.31 8.88 0.43
N ASN A 829 -26.15 7.89 -0.48
CA ASN A 829 -25.16 6.81 -0.32
C ASN A 829 -25.29 6.02 0.99
N MET A 830 -26.53 5.77 1.43
CA MET A 830 -26.89 5.04 2.65
C MET A 830 -26.57 5.79 3.98
N GLU A 831 -26.51 7.08 3.93
CA GLU A 831 -26.39 7.89 5.15
C GLU A 831 -27.74 8.14 5.82
N GLU A 832 -28.84 8.04 5.08
CA GLU A 832 -30.20 8.20 5.60
C GLU A 832 -31.16 7.12 5.09
N LEU A 833 -32.08 6.69 5.96
CA LEU A 833 -33.19 5.81 5.62
C LEU A 833 -34.48 6.58 5.67
N VAL A 834 -35.16 6.75 4.54
CA VAL A 834 -36.43 7.47 4.45
C VAL A 834 -37.58 6.49 4.21
N ILE A 835 -38.62 6.55 5.02
CA ILE A 835 -39.75 5.64 5.00
C ILE A 835 -41.05 6.42 4.66
N LYS A 836 -41.80 5.98 3.62
CA LYS A 836 -43.06 6.61 3.22
C LYS A 836 -44.07 5.56 2.75
N ASN A 837 -45.37 5.88 3.00
CA ASN A 837 -46.48 5.11 2.45
C ASN A 837 -46.80 5.54 1.01
N VAL A 838 -47.00 4.58 0.12
CA VAL A 838 -47.33 4.79 -1.28
C VAL A 838 -48.62 4.04 -1.64
N LYS A 839 -49.63 4.79 -2.10
CA LYS A 839 -50.91 4.23 -2.54
C LYS A 839 -50.88 4.01 -4.03
N LEU A 840 -51.21 2.81 -4.48
CA LEU A 840 -51.15 2.38 -5.85
C LEU A 840 -52.46 1.79 -6.32
N LYS A 841 -52.88 2.12 -7.55
CA LYS A 841 -54.01 1.50 -8.20
C LYS A 841 -53.55 0.28 -9.01
N ALA A 842 -54.44 -0.69 -9.17
CA ALA A 842 -54.15 -1.88 -10.00
C ALA A 842 -53.66 -1.46 -11.42
N GLY A 843 -52.54 -2.02 -11.85
CA GLY A 843 -51.89 -1.70 -13.13
C GLY A 843 -51.08 -0.38 -13.14
N GLN A 844 -51.06 0.38 -12.05
CA GLN A 844 -50.25 1.58 -11.94
C GLN A 844 -48.78 1.23 -11.74
N THR A 845 -47.90 1.84 -12.56
CA THR A 845 -46.44 1.85 -12.35
C THR A 845 -46.03 3.23 -11.86
N VAL A 846 -45.19 3.26 -10.84
CA VAL A 846 -44.56 4.48 -10.33
C VAL A 846 -43.07 4.34 -10.39
N VAL A 847 -42.40 5.47 -10.53
CA VAL A 847 -40.93 5.58 -10.43
C VAL A 847 -40.61 6.18 -9.08
N VAL A 848 -39.72 5.50 -8.36
CA VAL A 848 -39.22 5.94 -7.06
C VAL A 848 -37.78 6.41 -7.26
N MET A 849 -37.48 7.65 -6.93
CA MET A 849 -36.18 8.25 -7.09
C MET A 849 -35.66 8.82 -5.79
N ALA A 850 -34.53 8.32 -5.31
CA ALA A 850 -33.78 8.94 -4.21
C ALA A 850 -33.16 10.25 -4.70
N LYS A 851 -33.33 11.33 -3.95
CA LYS A 851 -32.82 12.66 -4.30
C LYS A 851 -32.76 13.58 -3.10
N ASN A 852 -31.57 14.16 -2.84
CA ASN A 852 -31.35 15.22 -1.84
C ASN A 852 -31.89 14.88 -0.44
N GLY A 853 -31.50 13.76 0.14
CA GLY A 853 -31.94 13.36 1.49
C GLY A 853 -33.40 12.90 1.59
N ASP A 854 -34.09 12.68 0.47
CA ASP A 854 -35.47 12.21 0.41
C ASP A 854 -35.68 11.32 -0.82
N PHE A 855 -36.88 10.78 -0.97
CA PHE A 855 -37.27 10.18 -2.24
C PHE A 855 -38.64 10.70 -2.73
N VAL A 856 -38.76 10.75 -4.05
CA VAL A 856 -40.00 11.13 -4.73
C VAL A 856 -40.60 9.96 -5.48
N VAL A 857 -41.94 9.92 -5.53
CA VAL A 857 -42.70 8.91 -6.30
C VAL A 857 -43.40 9.67 -7.43
N VAL A 858 -43.10 9.26 -8.67
CA VAL A 858 -43.62 9.88 -9.89
C VAL A 858 -44.49 8.94 -10.68
#